data_e2d839be8e19e162107c295cdf52307b
#
_entry.id   e2d839be8e19e162107c295cdf52307b
#
_cell.length_a   1.000
_cell.length_b   1.000
_cell.length_c   1.000
_cell.angle_alpha   90.00
_cell.angle_beta   90.00
_cell.angle_gamma   90.00
#
_symmetry.space_group_name_H-M   'P 1'
#
loop_
_entity.id
_entity.type
_entity.pdbx_description
1 polymer ?
#
loop_
_entity_poly.entity_id
_entity_poly.type
_entity_poly.pdbx_seq_one_letter_code
_entity_poly.pdbx_strand_id
1 'polypeptide(L)'
;MLHPDGSSRPPTREQAQAILEQLAGPQATLRDDQWTAIEALVVHRRRALVVQRTGWGKSAVYFIAAKLLRAEGHGPTVIVSPLLALMRNQVAAAERAGVHAATINSSNVTDWADIHDRVRNGDLDVLLVSPERLNNPDFRDQVLPSLAHDAGLVVVDEAHCVSDWGHDFRPDYRRIRTLIGELGANVPVLATTATANDRVVDDVATQLGVGGGETLVLRGGLDRESLRLSVVRAGNPAQRAAWLAAHIDSLPGSGIVYTLTVAQAHDVAALLRERGHPVAAYTGSTETAEREQLEADLLANRVKALIATSALGMGFDKPDLGFVVHLGAPSSPIAYYQQVGRAGRSTASAEVVLLPGNEDQDVWRYFSSVAFPSELMVRNVIHALELDRPQSTPALEPLVDLGRTRLEMVLKVLDVDGAVRRVKGGWIGTGEPWEYDEARYRKLDEARKREQQAMLDYQDTDGCRMAFLRSQLDDPDLLDGERCGRCDNCTGSRYDGVVDAAAAEDTRARLMRPGVEITPRKQWPSGLAKLGVNLSGRIGDGPSPGRVIGRVTDLGWGARLRRVLEEPDGEVSDDVVQAAVKVLASWDWTTRPTAVLALDSDKHPKLIGSLARELARLGKLTDLGTLQYAPERRPVAAANSAYRVAALHGSWLPPDPAVIGSAGGPVLLVDDVTDTGWTLTMAARVVRAAGAPDVLPFALAATS
;
A
#
# COMPACT_ATOMS: atom_id res chain seq x y z
N MET A 1 15.09 37.78 27.77
CA MET A 1 15.08 39.13 28.43
C MET A 1 13.65 39.63 28.35
N LEU A 2 13.01 39.86 29.47
CA LEU A 2 11.66 40.41 29.53
C LEU A 2 11.73 41.94 29.25
N HIS A 3 10.74 42.44 28.51
CA HIS A 3 10.52 43.88 28.33
C HIS A 3 10.19 44.52 29.69
N PRO A 4 10.41 45.84 29.89
CA PRO A 4 10.03 46.55 31.13
C PRO A 4 8.54 46.43 31.49
N ASP A 5 7.69 46.08 30.55
CA ASP A 5 6.25 45.83 30.69
C ASP A 5 5.88 44.35 30.92
N GLY A 6 6.86 43.45 31.07
CA GLY A 6 6.66 42.04 31.33
C GLY A 6 6.34 41.19 30.08
N SER A 7 6.31 41.78 28.86
CA SER A 7 6.10 41.04 27.62
C SER A 7 7.40 40.37 27.12
N SER A 8 7.33 39.14 26.64
CA SER A 8 8.46 38.52 25.97
C SER A 8 8.66 39.16 24.60
N ARG A 9 9.93 39.38 24.22
CA ARG A 9 10.25 39.89 22.88
C ARG A 9 9.86 38.83 21.84
N PRO A 10 9.20 39.23 20.74
CA PRO A 10 8.83 38.23 19.72
C PRO A 10 10.07 37.52 19.19
N PRO A 11 9.97 36.22 18.84
CA PRO A 11 11.05 35.44 18.27
C PRO A 11 11.63 36.12 17.02
N THR A 12 12.96 36.04 16.87
CA THR A 12 13.66 36.66 15.76
C THR A 12 14.20 35.64 14.78
N ARG A 13 14.50 36.12 13.57
CA ARG A 13 15.11 35.29 12.52
C ARG A 13 16.48 34.72 12.93
N GLU A 14 17.26 35.49 13.71
CA GLU A 14 18.57 35.06 14.22
C GLU A 14 18.43 33.87 15.20
N GLN A 15 17.40 33.91 16.05
CA GLN A 15 17.11 32.76 16.94
C GLN A 15 16.70 31.52 16.14
N ALA A 16 15.87 31.70 15.11
CA ALA A 16 15.49 30.58 14.20
C ALA A 16 16.70 30.03 13.45
N GLN A 17 17.62 30.89 12.98
CA GLN A 17 18.88 30.50 12.33
C GLN A 17 19.76 29.66 13.28
N ALA A 18 19.92 30.10 14.53
CA ALA A 18 20.71 29.36 15.52
C ALA A 18 20.15 27.97 15.82
N ILE A 19 18.82 27.83 15.86
CA ILE A 19 18.17 26.52 16.00
C ILE A 19 18.38 25.65 14.76
N LEU A 20 18.31 26.22 13.55
CA LEU A 20 18.57 25.49 12.30
C LEU A 20 20.00 24.94 12.26
N GLU A 21 20.98 25.71 12.72
CA GLU A 21 22.38 25.26 12.80
C GLU A 21 22.56 24.06 13.74
N GLN A 22 21.80 24.03 14.85
CA GLN A 22 21.77 22.85 15.75
C GLN A 22 21.14 21.62 15.08
N LEU A 23 20.08 21.82 14.27
CA LEU A 23 19.35 20.74 13.59
C LEU A 23 20.10 20.16 12.39
N ALA A 24 20.69 21.03 11.57
CA ALA A 24 21.18 20.70 10.24
C ALA A 24 22.69 20.95 10.05
N GLY A 25 23.34 21.44 11.09
CA GLY A 25 24.79 21.74 11.08
C GLY A 25 25.10 23.22 10.82
N PRO A 26 26.34 23.68 11.14
CA PRO A 26 26.71 25.08 11.19
C PRO A 26 26.71 25.81 9.83
N GLN A 27 26.61 25.06 8.74
CA GLN A 27 26.56 25.61 7.38
C GLN A 27 25.12 25.75 6.86
N ALA A 28 24.11 25.33 7.64
CA ALA A 28 22.72 25.43 7.22
C ALA A 28 22.24 26.90 7.28
N THR A 29 21.59 27.35 6.22
CA THR A 29 21.08 28.70 6.10
C THR A 29 19.57 28.71 6.00
N LEU A 30 18.91 29.50 6.85
CA LEU A 30 17.46 29.65 6.86
C LEU A 30 17.00 30.43 5.62
N ARG A 31 16.11 29.83 4.84
CA ARG A 31 15.53 30.42 3.63
C ARG A 31 14.48 31.47 4.00
N ASP A 32 14.22 32.44 3.12
CA ASP A 32 13.24 33.47 3.37
C ASP A 32 11.81 32.91 3.52
N ASP A 33 11.43 31.98 2.67
CA ASP A 33 10.13 31.30 2.74
C ASP A 33 9.98 30.39 3.98
N GLN A 34 11.08 29.77 4.45
CA GLN A 34 11.07 29.05 5.74
C GLN A 34 10.84 30.02 6.90
N TRP A 35 11.52 31.19 6.91
CA TRP A 35 11.29 32.17 7.93
C TRP A 35 9.87 32.71 7.87
N THR A 36 9.32 33.02 6.69
CA THR A 36 7.94 33.49 6.52
C THR A 36 6.94 32.50 7.13
N ALA A 37 7.14 31.19 6.92
CA ALA A 37 6.31 30.17 7.55
C ALA A 37 6.45 30.16 9.08
N ILE A 38 7.69 30.20 9.60
CA ILE A 38 7.97 30.20 11.04
C ILE A 38 7.37 31.46 11.69
N GLU A 39 7.60 32.63 11.12
CA GLU A 39 7.08 33.89 11.63
C GLU A 39 5.55 33.91 11.70
N ALA A 40 4.88 33.40 10.65
CA ALA A 40 3.42 33.26 10.64
C ALA A 40 2.92 32.42 11.82
N LEU A 41 3.64 31.36 12.18
CA LEU A 41 3.28 30.46 13.27
C LEU A 41 3.60 31.04 14.64
N VAL A 42 4.83 31.55 14.84
CA VAL A 42 5.33 31.89 16.16
C VAL A 42 4.95 33.33 16.58
N VAL A 43 4.98 34.29 15.64
CA VAL A 43 4.68 35.69 15.91
C VAL A 43 3.19 35.98 15.70
N HIS A 44 2.65 35.55 14.56
CA HIS A 44 1.30 35.92 14.15
C HIS A 44 0.23 34.88 14.53
N ARG A 45 0.63 33.74 15.08
CA ARG A 45 -0.28 32.64 15.48
C ARG A 45 -1.27 32.21 14.39
N ARG A 46 -0.81 32.26 13.12
CA ARG A 46 -1.63 31.97 11.96
C ARG A 46 -1.61 30.49 11.63
N ARG A 47 -2.53 30.08 10.78
CA ARG A 47 -2.52 28.79 10.10
C ARG A 47 -1.74 28.92 8.81
N ALA A 48 -0.90 27.93 8.49
CA ALA A 48 -0.07 27.92 7.29
C ALA A 48 -0.11 26.57 6.58
N LEU A 49 -0.15 26.59 5.26
CA LEU A 49 0.03 25.44 4.37
C LEU A 49 1.30 25.67 3.57
N VAL A 50 2.28 24.79 3.73
CA VAL A 50 3.56 24.82 3.03
C VAL A 50 3.62 23.69 2.00
N VAL A 51 3.57 24.03 0.72
CA VAL A 51 3.69 23.14 -0.42
C VAL A 51 5.06 23.33 -1.04
N GLN A 52 5.99 22.39 -0.73
CA GLN A 52 7.39 22.51 -1.12
C GLN A 52 7.96 21.14 -1.47
N ARG A 53 8.85 21.09 -2.45
CA ARG A 53 9.52 19.86 -2.90
C ARG A 53 10.15 19.06 -1.75
N THR A 54 10.32 17.77 -1.95
CA THR A 54 11.09 16.92 -1.01
C THR A 54 12.53 17.45 -0.89
N GLY A 55 13.09 17.41 0.32
CA GLY A 55 14.44 17.94 0.59
C GLY A 55 14.53 19.46 0.79
N TRP A 56 13.42 20.22 0.72
CA TRP A 56 13.42 21.67 1.00
C TRP A 56 13.64 21.99 2.49
N GLY A 57 13.37 21.06 3.39
CA GLY A 57 13.53 21.28 4.84
C GLY A 57 12.22 21.61 5.56
N LYS A 58 11.08 21.06 5.11
CA LYS A 58 9.78 21.25 5.78
C LYS A 58 9.83 20.88 7.27
N SER A 59 10.55 19.83 7.65
CA SER A 59 10.72 19.41 9.04
C SER A 59 11.47 20.43 9.90
N ALA A 60 12.41 21.17 9.35
CA ALA A 60 13.10 22.23 10.08
C ALA A 60 12.13 23.34 10.51
N VAL A 61 11.14 23.68 9.67
CA VAL A 61 10.14 24.73 9.98
C VAL A 61 9.40 24.39 11.26
N TYR A 62 8.85 23.17 11.39
CA TYR A 62 8.07 22.83 12.58
C TYR A 62 8.93 22.56 13.82
N PHE A 63 10.16 22.03 13.70
CA PHE A 63 11.03 21.89 14.86
C PHE A 63 11.54 23.24 15.39
N ILE A 64 11.87 24.17 14.50
CA ILE A 64 12.25 25.54 14.89
C ILE A 64 11.07 26.24 15.57
N ALA A 65 9.88 26.18 14.97
CA ALA A 65 8.67 26.77 15.55
C ALA A 65 8.35 26.14 16.92
N ALA A 66 8.46 24.82 17.06
CA ALA A 66 8.28 24.12 18.33
C ALA A 66 9.22 24.66 19.42
N LYS A 67 10.53 24.77 19.15
CA LYS A 67 11.50 25.30 20.13
C LYS A 67 11.23 26.74 20.51
N LEU A 68 10.90 27.59 19.55
CA LEU A 68 10.60 28.99 19.81
C LEU A 68 9.36 29.14 20.70
N LEU A 69 8.30 28.42 20.40
CA LEU A 69 7.05 28.43 21.18
C LEU A 69 7.24 27.86 22.58
N ARG A 70 8.03 26.78 22.72
CA ARG A 70 8.38 26.25 24.06
C ARG A 70 9.18 27.24 24.89
N ALA A 71 10.11 27.98 24.28
CA ALA A 71 10.88 29.02 24.96
C ALA A 71 10.01 30.19 25.46
N GLU A 72 8.85 30.40 24.84
CA GLU A 72 7.83 31.39 25.29
C GLU A 72 6.85 30.81 26.33
N GLY A 73 7.01 29.55 26.73
CA GLY A 73 6.16 28.88 27.72
C GLY A 73 4.88 28.27 27.16
N HIS A 74 4.75 28.15 25.83
CA HIS A 74 3.61 27.43 25.22
C HIS A 74 3.73 25.90 25.38
N GLY A 75 2.62 25.21 25.24
CA GLY A 75 2.53 23.76 25.32
C GLY A 75 3.30 23.00 24.23
N PRO A 76 3.26 21.66 24.24
CA PRO A 76 3.98 20.85 23.29
C PRO A 76 3.44 21.01 21.86
N THR A 77 4.30 20.74 20.88
CA THR A 77 3.89 20.62 19.48
C THR A 77 3.37 19.22 19.20
N VAL A 78 2.15 19.13 18.66
CA VAL A 78 1.55 17.86 18.21
C VAL A 78 1.75 17.72 16.71
N ILE A 79 2.46 16.67 16.28
CA ILE A 79 2.70 16.38 14.85
C ILE A 79 1.90 15.13 14.46
N VAL A 80 0.93 15.30 13.57
CA VAL A 80 0.22 14.18 12.95
C VAL A 80 0.97 13.78 11.68
N SER A 81 1.53 12.55 11.66
CA SER A 81 2.33 12.04 10.55
C SER A 81 1.91 10.59 10.21
N PRO A 82 1.80 10.22 8.90
CA PRO A 82 1.18 8.96 8.49
C PRO A 82 2.06 7.73 8.65
N LEU A 83 3.34 7.88 8.96
CA LEU A 83 4.32 6.80 8.79
C LEU A 83 5.25 6.64 9.99
N LEU A 84 5.29 5.40 10.53
CA LEU A 84 6.12 5.05 11.68
C LEU A 84 7.63 5.26 11.43
N ALA A 85 8.11 4.92 10.22
CA ALA A 85 9.51 5.11 9.86
C ALA A 85 9.90 6.59 9.84
N LEU A 86 9.02 7.45 9.27
CA LEU A 86 9.22 8.90 9.26
C LEU A 86 9.24 9.45 10.70
N MET A 87 8.29 9.02 11.54
CA MET A 87 8.23 9.44 12.94
C MET A 87 9.50 9.09 13.71
N ARG A 88 10.07 7.88 13.52
CA ARG A 88 11.35 7.49 14.14
C ARG A 88 12.51 8.39 13.70
N ASN A 89 12.61 8.66 12.40
CA ASN A 89 13.66 9.53 11.85
C ASN A 89 13.51 10.98 12.37
N GLN A 90 12.26 11.44 12.51
CA GLN A 90 11.96 12.77 13.06
C GLN A 90 12.32 12.87 14.56
N VAL A 91 12.02 11.84 15.38
CA VAL A 91 12.43 11.80 16.79
C VAL A 91 13.95 11.86 16.90
N ALA A 92 14.67 11.01 16.18
CA ALA A 92 16.12 11.01 16.22
C ALA A 92 16.75 12.33 15.75
N ALA A 93 16.12 13.03 14.80
CA ALA A 93 16.54 14.36 14.38
C ALA A 93 16.25 15.43 15.46
N ALA A 94 15.09 15.36 16.09
CA ALA A 94 14.69 16.26 17.17
C ALA A 94 15.63 16.14 18.38
N GLU A 95 15.92 14.92 18.81
CA GLU A 95 16.83 14.66 19.94
C GLU A 95 18.22 15.21 19.71
N ARG A 96 18.79 15.08 18.50
CA ARG A 96 20.09 15.70 18.16
C ARG A 96 20.08 17.23 18.30
N ALA A 97 18.92 17.85 18.14
CA ALA A 97 18.74 19.29 18.31
C ALA A 97 18.35 19.69 19.75
N GLY A 98 18.38 18.75 20.69
CA GLY A 98 17.94 18.99 22.06
C GLY A 98 16.44 19.29 22.18
N VAL A 99 15.62 18.64 21.33
CA VAL A 99 14.15 18.64 21.39
C VAL A 99 13.69 17.33 21.98
N HIS A 100 12.98 17.36 23.10
CA HIS A 100 12.43 16.14 23.72
C HIS A 100 11.19 15.70 22.96
N ALA A 101 11.33 14.63 22.17
CA ALA A 101 10.26 14.10 21.34
C ALA A 101 9.83 12.69 21.77
N ALA A 102 8.56 12.38 21.60
CA ALA A 102 8.02 11.04 21.77
C ALA A 102 7.03 10.68 20.67
N THR A 103 6.76 9.39 20.47
CA THR A 103 5.77 8.92 19.49
C THR A 103 4.66 8.13 20.16
N ILE A 104 3.43 8.32 19.71
CA ILE A 104 2.28 7.46 20.04
C ILE A 104 1.79 6.78 18.78
N ASN A 105 1.98 5.46 18.70
CA ASN A 105 1.61 4.65 17.55
C ASN A 105 1.19 3.22 17.94
N SER A 106 0.98 2.32 16.97
CA SER A 106 0.52 0.95 17.25
C SER A 106 1.60 0.02 17.80
N SER A 107 2.86 0.36 17.67
CA SER A 107 3.97 -0.49 18.10
C SER A 107 4.41 -0.25 19.56
N ASN A 108 4.02 0.87 20.18
CA ASN A 108 4.45 1.24 21.54
C ASN A 108 3.30 1.47 22.53
N VAL A 109 2.26 0.65 22.46
CA VAL A 109 1.06 0.77 23.32
C VAL A 109 1.37 0.71 24.82
N THR A 110 2.41 -0.01 25.22
CA THR A 110 2.87 -0.17 26.61
C THR A 110 3.42 1.12 27.20
N ASP A 111 3.92 2.04 26.37
CA ASP A 111 4.64 3.23 26.81
C ASP A 111 3.71 4.46 26.95
N TRP A 112 2.44 4.32 26.60
CA TRP A 112 1.51 5.47 26.51
C TRP A 112 1.27 6.16 27.83
N ALA A 113 1.17 5.41 28.93
CA ALA A 113 0.95 5.99 30.26
C ALA A 113 2.13 6.90 30.66
N ASP A 114 3.36 6.45 30.42
CA ASP A 114 4.57 7.23 30.66
C ASP A 114 4.62 8.48 29.76
N ILE A 115 4.30 8.34 28.48
CA ILE A 115 4.25 9.47 27.54
C ILE A 115 3.22 10.52 27.98
N HIS A 116 2.04 10.07 28.44
CA HIS A 116 1.02 10.98 28.95
C HIS A 116 1.49 11.74 30.21
N ASP A 117 2.18 11.08 31.11
CA ASP A 117 2.72 11.73 32.32
C ASP A 117 3.81 12.74 31.93
N ARG A 118 4.68 12.42 31.00
CA ARG A 118 5.69 13.35 30.45
C ARG A 118 5.06 14.56 29.77
N VAL A 119 3.95 14.38 29.02
CA VAL A 119 3.20 15.52 28.43
C VAL A 119 2.64 16.42 29.53
N ARG A 120 1.98 15.86 30.55
CA ARG A 120 1.40 16.61 31.67
C ARG A 120 2.46 17.35 32.50
N ASN A 121 3.62 16.76 32.68
CA ASN A 121 4.73 17.34 33.44
C ASN A 121 5.49 18.41 32.64
N GLY A 122 5.19 18.57 31.33
CA GLY A 122 5.90 19.49 30.48
C GLY A 122 7.28 18.99 30.01
N ASP A 123 7.56 17.69 30.14
CA ASP A 123 8.85 17.08 29.83
C ASP A 123 9.01 16.76 28.32
N LEU A 124 7.97 17.02 27.52
CA LEU A 124 7.98 16.83 26.06
C LEU A 124 7.78 18.15 25.33
N ASP A 125 8.62 18.38 24.32
CA ASP A 125 8.50 19.49 23.39
C ASP A 125 7.66 19.13 22.18
N VAL A 126 7.77 17.88 21.72
CA VAL A 126 7.12 17.37 20.51
C VAL A 126 6.49 16.00 20.76
N LEU A 127 5.23 15.85 20.38
CA LEU A 127 4.51 14.59 20.38
C LEU A 127 4.11 14.24 18.95
N LEU A 128 4.66 13.13 18.42
CA LEU A 128 4.27 12.58 17.11
C LEU A 128 3.15 11.55 17.28
N VAL A 129 2.08 11.73 16.53
CA VAL A 129 0.87 10.90 16.61
C VAL A 129 0.54 10.35 15.23
N SER A 130 0.30 9.04 15.12
CA SER A 130 -0.20 8.50 13.86
C SER A 130 -1.70 8.82 13.68
N PRO A 131 -2.19 9.05 12.45
CA PRO A 131 -3.59 9.42 12.19
C PRO A 131 -4.59 8.39 12.72
N GLU A 132 -4.22 7.10 12.70
CA GLU A 132 -5.05 6.01 13.20
C GLU A 132 -5.33 6.15 14.71
N ARG A 133 -4.45 6.87 15.43
CA ARG A 133 -4.63 7.13 16.87
C ARG A 133 -5.72 8.15 17.16
N LEU A 134 -5.93 9.10 16.27
CA LEU A 134 -7.04 10.04 16.38
C LEU A 134 -8.41 9.34 16.38
N ASN A 135 -8.47 8.12 15.81
CA ASN A 135 -9.65 7.27 15.81
C ASN A 135 -9.69 6.22 16.94
N ASN A 136 -8.62 6.11 17.75
CA ASN A 136 -8.63 5.22 18.92
C ASN A 136 -9.52 5.82 20.02
N PRO A 137 -10.53 5.08 20.56
CA PRO A 137 -11.46 5.62 21.53
C PRO A 137 -10.78 6.14 22.80
N ASP A 138 -9.83 5.39 23.36
CA ASP A 138 -9.15 5.78 24.61
C ASP A 138 -8.31 7.06 24.38
N PHE A 139 -7.62 7.17 23.25
CA PHE A 139 -6.86 8.36 22.88
C PHE A 139 -7.77 9.56 22.61
N ARG A 140 -8.80 9.35 21.77
CA ARG A 140 -9.75 10.41 21.37
C ARG A 140 -10.52 11.00 22.55
N ASP A 141 -11.00 10.12 23.47
CA ASP A 141 -11.91 10.55 24.51
C ASP A 141 -11.16 10.99 25.79
N GLN A 142 -9.91 10.57 26.02
CA GLN A 142 -9.15 10.85 27.25
C GLN A 142 -7.94 11.77 27.03
N VAL A 143 -7.28 11.71 25.88
CA VAL A 143 -5.99 12.38 25.62
C VAL A 143 -6.14 13.59 24.71
N LEU A 144 -6.87 13.40 23.61
CA LEU A 144 -6.99 14.41 22.57
C LEU A 144 -7.55 15.74 23.07
N PRO A 145 -8.58 15.80 23.97
CA PRO A 145 -9.09 17.08 24.47
C PRO A 145 -8.06 17.89 25.26
N SER A 146 -7.26 17.23 26.11
CA SER A 146 -6.19 17.94 26.85
C SER A 146 -5.05 18.36 25.91
N LEU A 147 -4.66 17.51 24.96
CA LEU A 147 -3.67 17.88 23.95
C LEU A 147 -4.12 19.06 23.08
N ALA A 148 -5.40 19.09 22.66
CA ALA A 148 -5.95 20.19 21.88
C ALA A 148 -5.98 21.51 22.67
N HIS A 149 -6.27 21.42 23.99
CA HIS A 149 -6.29 22.60 24.86
C HIS A 149 -4.88 23.16 25.13
N ASP A 150 -3.91 22.26 25.37
CA ASP A 150 -2.57 22.63 25.85
C ASP A 150 -1.55 22.74 24.71
N ALA A 151 -1.89 22.38 23.47
CA ALA A 151 -0.96 22.42 22.34
C ALA A 151 -0.45 23.82 22.04
N GLY A 152 0.86 23.97 21.92
CA GLY A 152 1.50 25.20 21.45
C GLY A 152 1.47 25.34 19.93
N LEU A 153 1.47 24.22 19.21
CA LEU A 153 1.44 24.13 17.75
C LEU A 153 0.86 22.77 17.33
N VAL A 154 0.05 22.74 16.29
CA VAL A 154 -0.35 21.48 15.62
C VAL A 154 0.25 21.44 14.22
N VAL A 155 0.88 20.32 13.89
CA VAL A 155 1.48 20.07 12.56
C VAL A 155 0.77 18.90 11.90
N VAL A 156 0.36 19.09 10.65
CA VAL A 156 -0.20 18.05 9.78
C VAL A 156 0.82 17.78 8.68
N ASP A 157 1.61 16.74 8.85
CA ASP A 157 2.58 16.32 7.84
C ASP A 157 1.91 15.46 6.77
N GLU A 158 2.40 15.52 5.53
CA GLU A 158 1.79 14.92 4.35
C GLU A 158 0.29 15.28 4.19
N ALA A 159 0.02 16.58 4.32
CA ALA A 159 -1.34 17.12 4.38
C ALA A 159 -2.22 16.78 3.14
N HIS A 160 -1.62 16.39 2.01
CA HIS A 160 -2.37 15.88 0.86
C HIS A 160 -3.23 14.64 1.20
N CYS A 161 -2.87 13.89 2.27
CA CYS A 161 -3.68 12.77 2.76
C CYS A 161 -5.02 13.19 3.40
N VAL A 162 -5.18 14.46 3.76
CA VAL A 162 -6.43 15.02 4.31
C VAL A 162 -7.47 15.17 3.21
N SER A 163 -7.01 15.54 2.01
CA SER A 163 -7.87 15.80 0.86
C SER A 163 -8.38 14.52 0.22
N ASP A 164 -9.67 14.46 -0.06
CA ASP A 164 -10.29 13.39 -0.85
C ASP A 164 -9.70 13.30 -2.27
N TRP A 165 -9.13 14.41 -2.76
CA TRP A 165 -8.51 14.53 -4.08
C TRP A 165 -7.02 14.17 -4.06
N GLY A 166 -6.44 13.93 -2.88
CA GLY A 166 -5.06 13.50 -2.75
C GLY A 166 -4.87 12.07 -3.27
N HIS A 167 -3.74 11.83 -3.92
CA HIS A 167 -3.39 10.51 -4.48
C HIS A 167 -3.24 9.41 -3.42
N ASP A 168 -3.08 9.75 -2.14
CA ASP A 168 -2.99 8.84 -0.99
C ASP A 168 -3.98 9.25 0.12
N PHE A 169 -5.26 9.43 -0.27
CA PHE A 169 -6.32 9.74 0.70
C PHE A 169 -6.43 8.68 1.79
N ARG A 170 -6.45 9.14 3.05
CA ARG A 170 -6.61 8.29 4.23
C ARG A 170 -7.79 8.78 5.07
N PRO A 171 -8.83 7.97 5.26
CA PRO A 171 -10.00 8.36 6.07
C PRO A 171 -9.63 8.85 7.47
N ASP A 172 -8.60 8.25 8.08
CA ASP A 172 -8.12 8.62 9.41
C ASP A 172 -7.66 10.10 9.49
N TYR A 173 -7.21 10.71 8.38
CA TYR A 173 -6.81 12.12 8.32
C TYR A 173 -8.00 13.09 8.39
N ARG A 174 -9.20 12.70 8.01
CA ARG A 174 -10.37 13.59 8.10
C ARG A 174 -10.70 14.00 9.54
N ARG A 175 -10.29 13.20 10.55
CA ARG A 175 -10.38 13.56 11.98
C ARG A 175 -9.53 14.77 12.36
N ILE A 176 -8.53 15.10 11.57
CA ILE A 176 -7.71 16.31 11.79
C ILE A 176 -8.58 17.57 11.74
N ARG A 177 -9.60 17.60 10.88
CA ARG A 177 -10.58 18.70 10.86
C ARG A 177 -11.30 18.86 12.20
N THR A 178 -11.71 17.76 12.83
CA THR A 178 -12.33 17.77 14.16
C THR A 178 -11.32 18.27 15.20
N LEU A 179 -10.09 17.73 15.20
CA LEU A 179 -9.02 18.19 16.08
C LEU A 179 -8.79 19.71 15.92
N ILE A 180 -8.65 20.20 14.67
CA ILE A 180 -8.44 21.62 14.40
C ILE A 180 -9.63 22.47 14.91
N GLY A 181 -10.86 21.95 14.81
CA GLY A 181 -12.06 22.64 15.32
C GLY A 181 -12.13 22.73 16.84
N GLU A 182 -11.46 21.83 17.55
CA GLU A 182 -11.40 21.78 19.02
C GLU A 182 -10.21 22.58 19.59
N LEU A 183 -9.28 23.05 18.74
CA LEU A 183 -8.14 23.88 19.17
C LEU A 183 -8.59 25.24 19.69
N GLY A 184 -7.87 25.75 20.67
CA GLY A 184 -8.00 27.16 21.10
C GLY A 184 -7.78 28.12 19.94
N ALA A 185 -8.46 29.29 19.98
CA ALA A 185 -8.44 30.29 18.90
C ALA A 185 -7.03 30.76 18.50
N ASN A 186 -6.06 30.65 19.39
CA ASN A 186 -4.68 31.15 19.21
C ASN A 186 -3.66 30.01 18.97
N VAL A 187 -4.09 28.77 18.77
CA VAL A 187 -3.15 27.66 18.47
C VAL A 187 -2.83 27.69 16.96
N PRO A 188 -1.57 27.96 16.59
CA PRO A 188 -1.17 27.90 15.18
C PRO A 188 -1.23 26.48 14.64
N VAL A 189 -1.52 26.37 13.34
CA VAL A 189 -1.55 25.08 12.64
C VAL A 189 -0.65 25.15 11.41
N LEU A 190 0.25 24.20 11.27
CA LEU A 190 1.08 24.05 10.08
C LEU A 190 0.68 22.76 9.33
N ALA A 191 0.31 22.88 8.08
CA ALA A 191 0.20 21.75 7.16
C ALA A 191 1.39 21.74 6.20
N THR A 192 1.98 20.57 5.95
CA THR A 192 3.11 20.41 5.03
C THR A 192 2.86 19.31 4.04
N THR A 193 3.23 19.52 2.77
CA THR A 193 3.21 18.49 1.74
C THR A 193 4.22 18.77 0.63
N ALA A 194 4.58 17.75 -0.14
CA ALA A 194 5.42 17.88 -1.32
C ALA A 194 4.64 17.69 -2.63
N THR A 195 3.42 17.19 -2.57
CA THR A 195 2.68 16.71 -3.73
C THR A 195 1.21 17.15 -3.64
N ALA A 196 0.95 18.41 -3.91
CA ALA A 196 -0.39 18.97 -3.94
C ALA A 196 -0.56 19.88 -5.15
N ASN A 197 -1.51 19.57 -6.02
CA ASN A 197 -1.97 20.48 -7.06
C ASN A 197 -2.95 21.51 -6.49
N ASP A 198 -3.37 22.49 -7.27
CA ASP A 198 -4.24 23.59 -6.83
C ASP A 198 -5.50 23.10 -6.11
N ARG A 199 -6.16 22.08 -6.66
CA ARG A 199 -7.36 21.50 -6.05
C ARG A 199 -7.12 20.94 -4.64
N VAL A 200 -6.00 20.22 -4.47
CA VAL A 200 -5.63 19.66 -3.16
C VAL A 200 -5.24 20.80 -2.19
N VAL A 201 -4.55 21.82 -2.70
CA VAL A 201 -4.18 23.01 -1.90
C VAL A 201 -5.42 23.74 -1.40
N ASP A 202 -6.39 24.00 -2.27
CA ASP A 202 -7.63 24.69 -1.91
C ASP A 202 -8.47 23.89 -0.90
N ASP A 203 -8.57 22.58 -1.11
CA ASP A 203 -9.28 21.69 -0.19
C ASP A 203 -8.62 21.66 1.19
N VAL A 204 -7.30 21.45 1.25
CA VAL A 204 -6.54 21.45 2.52
C VAL A 204 -6.63 22.82 3.20
N ALA A 205 -6.44 23.91 2.47
CA ALA A 205 -6.55 25.27 3.03
C ALA A 205 -7.94 25.54 3.61
N THR A 206 -9.01 25.09 2.93
CA THR A 206 -10.39 25.18 3.42
C THR A 206 -10.57 24.35 4.70
N GLN A 207 -10.06 23.15 4.75
CA GLN A 207 -10.14 22.28 5.94
C GLN A 207 -9.34 22.83 7.12
N LEU A 208 -8.20 23.48 6.87
CA LEU A 208 -7.43 24.20 7.89
C LEU A 208 -8.18 25.46 8.36
N GLY A 209 -8.94 26.13 7.51
CA GLY A 209 -9.68 27.36 7.80
C GLY A 209 -10.91 27.20 8.71
N VAL A 210 -11.21 25.99 9.21
CA VAL A 210 -12.34 25.74 10.11
C VAL A 210 -12.24 26.63 11.35
N GLY A 211 -13.33 27.35 11.66
CA GLY A 211 -13.37 28.33 12.75
C GLY A 211 -13.03 29.77 12.33
N GLY A 212 -12.90 30.08 11.02
CA GLY A 212 -12.85 31.45 10.47
C GLY A 212 -11.46 32.07 10.35
N GLY A 213 -10.37 31.28 10.47
CA GLY A 213 -9.00 31.78 10.25
C GLY A 213 -8.58 31.68 8.78
N GLU A 214 -7.99 32.76 8.24
CA GLU A 214 -7.34 32.72 6.92
C GLU A 214 -6.06 31.89 6.98
N THR A 215 -5.89 30.95 6.06
CA THR A 215 -4.71 30.10 5.95
C THR A 215 -3.67 30.75 5.03
N LEU A 216 -2.46 30.98 5.54
CA LEU A 216 -1.33 31.38 4.70
C LEU A 216 -0.88 30.21 3.84
N VAL A 217 -0.95 30.34 2.53
CA VAL A 217 -0.47 29.32 1.58
C VAL A 217 0.88 29.74 1.02
N LEU A 218 1.91 28.93 1.27
CA LEU A 218 3.26 29.12 0.73
C LEU A 218 3.57 27.99 -0.25
N ARG A 219 3.69 28.33 -1.51
CA ARG A 219 4.04 27.39 -2.59
C ARG A 219 5.35 27.81 -3.21
N GLY A 220 6.26 26.88 -3.41
CA GLY A 220 7.51 27.13 -4.11
C GLY A 220 7.71 26.16 -5.27
N GLY A 221 8.76 26.40 -6.04
CA GLY A 221 9.10 25.62 -7.20
C GLY A 221 9.35 24.13 -6.88
N LEU A 222 8.83 23.30 -7.74
CA LEU A 222 8.90 21.85 -7.62
C LEU A 222 10.02 21.23 -8.47
N ASP A 223 10.84 22.03 -9.16
CA ASP A 223 11.96 21.49 -9.94
C ASP A 223 12.96 20.74 -9.05
N ARG A 224 13.43 19.61 -9.55
CA ARG A 224 14.40 18.73 -8.92
C ARG A 224 15.63 18.62 -9.82
N GLU A 225 16.54 19.59 -9.66
CA GLU A 225 17.72 19.78 -10.53
C GLU A 225 18.63 18.54 -10.61
N SER A 226 18.65 17.71 -9.56
CA SER A 226 19.43 16.47 -9.53
C SER A 226 18.85 15.32 -10.35
N LEU A 227 17.54 15.34 -10.68
CA LEU A 227 16.89 14.20 -11.33
C LEU A 227 17.09 14.20 -12.86
N ARG A 228 17.52 13.07 -13.39
CA ARG A 228 17.64 12.78 -14.82
C ARG A 228 16.59 11.76 -15.22
N LEU A 229 15.44 12.26 -15.71
CA LEU A 229 14.27 11.44 -16.06
C LEU A 229 14.46 10.82 -17.44
N SER A 230 14.15 9.52 -17.55
CA SER A 230 14.14 8.78 -18.82
C SER A 230 12.96 7.81 -18.86
N VAL A 231 12.38 7.63 -20.05
CA VAL A 231 11.38 6.58 -20.32
C VAL A 231 11.99 5.63 -21.35
N VAL A 232 12.07 4.35 -20.98
CA VAL A 232 12.70 3.31 -21.80
C VAL A 232 11.69 2.24 -22.16
N ARG A 233 11.41 2.06 -23.44
CA ARG A 233 10.49 1.05 -23.96
C ARG A 233 11.24 -0.23 -24.28
N ALA A 234 11.40 -1.10 -23.29
CA ALA A 234 12.15 -2.36 -23.42
C ALA A 234 11.25 -3.57 -23.76
N GLY A 235 10.00 -3.34 -24.16
CA GLY A 235 9.10 -4.40 -24.62
C GLY A 235 8.34 -5.12 -23.50
N ASN A 236 8.28 -6.44 -23.56
CA ASN A 236 7.50 -7.28 -22.63
C ASN A 236 8.12 -7.37 -21.22
N PRO A 237 7.41 -7.94 -20.22
CA PRO A 237 7.92 -8.02 -18.85
C PRO A 237 9.29 -8.68 -18.70
N ALA A 238 9.56 -9.75 -19.47
CA ALA A 238 10.84 -10.45 -19.40
C ALA A 238 11.98 -9.58 -20.00
N GLN A 239 11.69 -8.85 -21.07
CA GLN A 239 12.66 -7.90 -21.65
C GLN A 239 12.95 -6.74 -20.70
N ARG A 240 11.94 -6.17 -20.03
CA ARG A 240 12.16 -5.11 -19.03
C ARG A 240 12.97 -5.62 -17.82
N ALA A 241 12.69 -6.83 -17.34
CA ALA A 241 13.47 -7.43 -16.26
C ALA A 241 14.92 -7.75 -16.69
N ALA A 242 15.12 -8.20 -17.95
CA ALA A 242 16.45 -8.43 -18.51
C ALA A 242 17.21 -7.12 -18.69
N TRP A 243 16.54 -6.06 -19.16
CA TRP A 243 17.12 -4.71 -19.23
C TRP A 243 17.62 -4.24 -17.87
N LEU A 244 16.79 -4.36 -16.83
CA LEU A 244 17.17 -3.98 -15.48
C LEU A 244 18.40 -4.77 -15.01
N ALA A 245 18.41 -6.09 -15.22
CA ALA A 245 19.53 -6.94 -14.82
C ALA A 245 20.83 -6.59 -15.53
N ALA A 246 20.75 -6.13 -16.78
CA ALA A 246 21.94 -5.68 -17.54
C ALA A 246 22.47 -4.31 -17.10
N HIS A 247 21.60 -3.46 -16.55
CA HIS A 247 21.96 -2.05 -16.27
C HIS A 247 22.13 -1.73 -14.78
N ILE A 248 21.62 -2.57 -13.85
CA ILE A 248 21.56 -2.24 -12.44
C ILE A 248 22.91 -1.89 -11.83
N ASP A 249 23.99 -2.55 -12.25
CA ASP A 249 25.35 -2.28 -11.74
C ASP A 249 25.91 -0.95 -12.24
N SER A 250 25.51 -0.53 -13.45
CA SER A 250 25.93 0.75 -14.05
C SER A 250 25.19 1.96 -13.47
N LEU A 251 24.05 1.75 -12.80
CA LEU A 251 23.32 2.82 -12.11
C LEU A 251 24.14 3.31 -10.90
N PRO A 252 24.13 4.63 -10.61
CA PRO A 252 24.98 5.21 -9.57
C PRO A 252 24.53 4.82 -8.15
N GLY A 253 25.48 4.48 -7.29
CA GLY A 253 25.23 4.22 -5.87
C GLY A 253 24.25 3.08 -5.62
N SER A 254 23.39 3.25 -4.63
CA SER A 254 22.25 2.38 -4.35
C SER A 254 20.92 3.03 -4.71
N GLY A 255 19.86 2.24 -4.88
CA GLY A 255 18.58 2.75 -5.35
C GLY A 255 17.35 1.95 -4.95
N ILE A 256 16.23 2.34 -5.52
CA ILE A 256 14.93 1.66 -5.37
C ILE A 256 14.43 1.25 -6.75
N VAL A 257 13.96 0.02 -6.87
CA VAL A 257 13.23 -0.46 -8.05
C VAL A 257 11.78 -0.67 -7.66
N TYR A 258 10.89 0.18 -8.16
CA TYR A 258 9.46 0.04 -7.91
C TYR A 258 8.81 -0.95 -8.87
N THR A 259 7.91 -1.77 -8.34
CA THR A 259 7.05 -2.69 -9.08
C THR A 259 5.59 -2.46 -8.69
N LEU A 260 4.67 -2.84 -9.58
CA LEU A 260 3.24 -2.60 -9.35
C LEU A 260 2.60 -3.61 -8.39
N THR A 261 3.16 -4.82 -8.29
CA THR A 261 2.59 -5.89 -7.46
C THR A 261 3.63 -6.54 -6.56
N VAL A 262 3.17 -7.15 -5.47
CA VAL A 262 4.01 -7.92 -4.53
C VAL A 262 4.70 -9.09 -5.24
N ALA A 263 3.98 -9.80 -6.11
CA ALA A 263 4.54 -10.91 -6.88
C ALA A 263 5.71 -10.45 -7.75
N GLN A 264 5.54 -9.35 -8.51
CA GLN A 264 6.61 -8.77 -9.32
C GLN A 264 7.84 -8.39 -8.50
N ALA A 265 7.65 -7.82 -7.29
CA ALA A 265 8.77 -7.48 -6.41
C ALA A 265 9.61 -8.72 -6.05
N HIS A 266 8.94 -9.81 -5.70
CA HIS A 266 9.62 -11.07 -5.35
C HIS A 266 10.29 -11.72 -6.57
N ASP A 267 9.63 -11.76 -7.73
CA ASP A 267 10.15 -12.34 -8.97
C ASP A 267 11.42 -11.63 -9.43
N VAL A 268 11.38 -10.30 -9.46
CA VAL A 268 12.54 -9.48 -9.86
C VAL A 268 13.68 -9.57 -8.86
N ALA A 269 13.38 -9.55 -7.55
CA ALA A 269 14.42 -9.73 -6.53
C ALA A 269 15.08 -11.11 -6.62
N ALA A 270 14.31 -12.17 -6.86
CA ALA A 270 14.85 -13.52 -7.05
C ALA A 270 15.73 -13.59 -8.30
N LEU A 271 15.26 -13.07 -9.44
CA LEU A 271 16.00 -13.02 -10.69
C LEU A 271 17.36 -12.31 -10.54
N LEU A 272 17.35 -11.14 -9.90
CA LEU A 272 18.58 -10.35 -9.71
C LEU A 272 19.55 -11.01 -8.73
N ARG A 273 19.06 -11.62 -7.66
CA ARG A 273 19.90 -12.39 -6.71
C ARG A 273 20.54 -13.60 -7.37
N GLU A 274 19.82 -14.34 -8.21
CA GLU A 274 20.39 -15.46 -8.99
C GLU A 274 21.52 -15.01 -9.91
N ARG A 275 21.55 -13.74 -10.31
CA ARG A 275 22.62 -13.12 -11.10
C ARG A 275 23.71 -12.47 -10.26
N GLY A 276 23.64 -12.63 -8.93
CA GLY A 276 24.68 -12.16 -8.01
C GLY A 276 24.51 -10.71 -7.53
N HIS A 277 23.40 -10.03 -7.87
CA HIS A 277 23.18 -8.66 -7.39
C HIS A 277 22.65 -8.66 -5.94
N PRO A 278 23.23 -7.85 -5.05
CA PRO A 278 22.78 -7.72 -3.66
C PRO A 278 21.49 -6.88 -3.59
N VAL A 279 20.35 -7.52 -3.76
CA VAL A 279 19.02 -6.89 -3.73
C VAL A 279 18.07 -7.66 -2.83
N ALA A 280 17.05 -6.99 -2.31
CA ALA A 280 15.99 -7.61 -1.50
C ALA A 280 14.60 -7.09 -1.90
N ALA A 281 13.56 -7.92 -1.71
CA ALA A 281 12.17 -7.51 -1.90
C ALA A 281 11.68 -6.77 -0.65
N TYR A 282 10.96 -5.66 -0.84
CA TYR A 282 10.34 -4.87 0.21
C TYR A 282 8.87 -4.60 -0.15
N THR A 283 7.95 -5.24 0.57
CA THR A 283 6.53 -5.21 0.23
C THR A 283 5.65 -4.97 1.45
N GLY A 284 4.34 -4.82 1.23
CA GLY A 284 3.36 -4.72 2.30
C GLY A 284 3.29 -5.96 3.20
N SER A 285 3.67 -7.13 2.71
CA SER A 285 3.71 -8.39 3.45
C SER A 285 5.02 -8.67 4.19
N THR A 286 6.07 -7.85 3.99
CA THR A 286 7.34 -7.99 4.71
C THR A 286 7.14 -7.68 6.19
N GLU A 287 7.64 -8.51 7.09
CA GLU A 287 7.54 -8.34 8.54
C GLU A 287 8.24 -7.06 9.02
N THR A 288 7.75 -6.45 10.10
CA THR A 288 8.23 -5.14 10.57
C THR A 288 9.73 -5.13 10.88
N ALA A 289 10.24 -6.16 11.59
CA ALA A 289 11.65 -6.26 11.91
C ALA A 289 12.53 -6.42 10.66
N GLU A 290 12.06 -7.18 9.67
CA GLU A 290 12.75 -7.34 8.39
C GLU A 290 12.75 -6.03 7.60
N ARG A 291 11.65 -5.27 7.59
CA ARG A 291 11.60 -3.94 6.95
C ARG A 291 12.65 -3.01 7.54
N GLU A 292 12.74 -2.93 8.86
CA GLU A 292 13.73 -2.11 9.56
C GLU A 292 15.15 -2.49 9.20
N GLN A 293 15.44 -3.79 9.09
CA GLN A 293 16.74 -4.28 8.67
C GLN A 293 17.05 -3.91 7.22
N LEU A 294 16.11 -4.10 6.30
CA LEU A 294 16.27 -3.76 4.88
C LEU A 294 16.45 -2.26 4.66
N GLU A 295 15.73 -1.42 5.38
CA GLU A 295 15.91 0.02 5.38
C GLU A 295 17.33 0.41 5.87
N ALA A 296 17.79 -0.20 6.96
CA ALA A 296 19.15 0.01 7.48
C ALA A 296 20.23 -0.49 6.50
N ASP A 297 19.98 -1.60 5.79
CA ASP A 297 20.90 -2.13 4.79
C ASP A 297 21.03 -1.21 3.57
N LEU A 298 19.90 -0.64 3.11
CA LEU A 298 19.92 0.33 2.02
C LEU A 298 20.60 1.64 2.45
N LEU A 299 20.30 2.15 3.65
CA LEU A 299 20.95 3.35 4.20
C LEU A 299 22.47 3.20 4.29
N ALA A 300 22.95 2.03 4.69
CA ALA A 300 24.37 1.71 4.81
C ALA A 300 25.02 1.27 3.50
N ASN A 301 24.31 1.31 2.36
CA ASN A 301 24.79 0.82 1.05
C ASN A 301 25.23 -0.66 1.06
N ARG A 302 24.65 -1.50 1.94
CA ARG A 302 24.92 -2.95 1.97
C ARG A 302 24.13 -3.70 0.89
N VAL A 303 23.08 -3.12 0.37
CA VAL A 303 22.34 -3.63 -0.79
C VAL A 303 22.40 -2.62 -1.94
N LYS A 304 22.45 -3.12 -3.18
CA LYS A 304 22.43 -2.29 -4.38
C LYS A 304 21.06 -1.65 -4.60
N ALA A 305 20.00 -2.40 -4.33
CA ALA A 305 18.62 -1.89 -4.42
C ALA A 305 17.64 -2.66 -3.54
N LEU A 306 16.58 -1.96 -3.12
CA LEU A 306 15.33 -2.60 -2.70
C LEU A 306 14.37 -2.68 -3.89
N ILE A 307 13.84 -3.88 -4.13
CA ILE A 307 12.80 -4.12 -5.12
C ILE A 307 11.47 -3.99 -4.38
N ALA A 308 10.76 -2.90 -4.60
CA ALA A 308 9.69 -2.49 -3.71
C ALA A 308 8.37 -2.24 -4.42
N THR A 309 7.27 -2.45 -3.72
CA THR A 309 5.99 -1.85 -4.08
C THR A 309 5.87 -0.44 -3.47
N SER A 310 4.73 0.23 -3.63
CA SER A 310 4.41 1.49 -2.92
C SER A 310 4.49 1.38 -1.38
N ALA A 311 4.69 0.17 -0.82
CA ALA A 311 4.96 -0.04 0.61
C ALA A 311 6.24 0.63 1.09
N LEU A 312 7.29 0.72 0.24
CA LEU A 312 8.44 1.62 0.48
C LEU A 312 8.01 3.03 0.04
N GLY A 313 7.05 3.54 0.76
CA GLY A 313 6.36 4.77 0.47
C GLY A 313 6.95 5.97 1.17
N MET A 314 6.11 6.95 1.49
CA MET A 314 6.47 8.17 2.23
C MET A 314 7.32 7.85 3.47
N GLY A 315 8.19 8.74 3.87
CA GLY A 315 8.96 8.63 5.12
C GLY A 315 10.31 7.94 5.06
N PHE A 316 10.63 7.16 4.03
CA PHE A 316 11.99 6.67 3.85
C PHE A 316 12.86 7.76 3.24
N ASP A 317 13.96 8.12 3.91
CA ASP A 317 14.90 9.15 3.48
C ASP A 317 16.31 8.57 3.42
N LYS A 318 16.90 8.59 2.22
CA LYS A 318 18.30 8.29 1.98
C LYS A 318 18.89 9.42 1.12
N PRO A 319 19.70 10.30 1.72
CA PRO A 319 20.23 11.50 1.05
C PRO A 319 21.01 11.20 -0.22
N ASP A 320 21.79 10.16 -0.24
CA ASP A 320 22.66 9.72 -1.33
C ASP A 320 22.05 8.65 -2.25
N LEU A 321 20.71 8.56 -2.31
CA LEU A 321 20.01 7.63 -3.20
C LEU A 321 20.32 7.98 -4.66
N GLY A 322 21.05 7.10 -5.36
CA GLY A 322 21.58 7.39 -6.68
C GLY A 322 20.61 7.14 -7.83
N PHE A 323 19.65 6.24 -7.65
CA PHE A 323 18.66 5.93 -8.71
C PHE A 323 17.31 5.49 -8.19
N VAL A 324 16.30 5.68 -9.05
CA VAL A 324 14.97 5.07 -8.95
C VAL A 324 14.59 4.49 -10.31
N VAL A 325 14.23 3.22 -10.34
CA VAL A 325 13.71 2.55 -11.55
C VAL A 325 12.28 2.11 -11.28
N HIS A 326 11.40 2.27 -12.27
CA HIS A 326 10.04 1.73 -12.24
C HIS A 326 9.91 0.62 -13.28
N LEU A 327 9.58 -0.58 -12.84
CA LEU A 327 9.14 -1.70 -13.67
C LEU A 327 7.60 -1.70 -13.71
N GLY A 328 7.05 -1.02 -14.70
CA GLY A 328 5.64 -0.63 -14.76
C GLY A 328 5.40 0.77 -14.21
N ALA A 329 4.52 1.51 -14.86
CA ALA A 329 4.17 2.87 -14.50
C ALA A 329 3.16 2.91 -13.35
N PRO A 330 3.34 3.77 -12.32
CA PRO A 330 2.27 4.05 -11.37
C PRO A 330 1.08 4.71 -12.09
N SER A 331 -0.09 4.70 -11.45
CA SER A 331 -1.35 5.18 -12.06
C SER A 331 -1.48 6.70 -12.14
N SER A 332 -0.48 7.45 -11.67
CA SER A 332 -0.55 8.91 -11.57
C SER A 332 0.84 9.54 -11.70
N PRO A 333 0.99 10.64 -12.47
CA PRO A 333 2.22 11.43 -12.50
C PRO A 333 2.58 12.02 -11.14
N ILE A 334 1.60 12.30 -10.29
CA ILE A 334 1.80 12.83 -8.93
C ILE A 334 2.45 11.76 -8.05
N ALA A 335 1.91 10.53 -8.06
CA ALA A 335 2.50 9.40 -7.37
C ALA A 335 3.91 9.08 -7.90
N TYR A 336 4.11 9.16 -9.22
CA TYR A 336 5.42 9.02 -9.84
C TYR A 336 6.41 10.07 -9.33
N TYR A 337 6.05 11.35 -9.37
CA TYR A 337 6.88 12.45 -8.87
C TYR A 337 7.28 12.25 -7.39
N GLN A 338 6.36 11.79 -6.56
CA GLN A 338 6.63 11.49 -5.15
C GLN A 338 7.67 10.37 -4.98
N GLN A 339 7.58 9.31 -5.79
CA GLN A 339 8.50 8.17 -5.74
C GLN A 339 9.88 8.54 -6.27
N VAL A 340 9.97 9.21 -7.42
CA VAL A 340 11.25 9.64 -7.99
C VAL A 340 11.94 10.73 -7.16
N GLY A 341 11.15 11.55 -6.45
CA GLY A 341 11.64 12.59 -5.55
C GLY A 341 12.43 12.06 -4.34
N ARG A 342 12.55 10.75 -4.15
CA ARG A 342 13.43 10.14 -3.15
C ARG A 342 14.90 10.19 -3.54
N ALA A 343 15.19 10.09 -4.84
CA ALA A 343 16.55 10.14 -5.34
C ALA A 343 17.10 11.57 -5.38
N GLY A 344 18.42 11.68 -5.39
CA GLY A 344 19.11 12.92 -5.69
C GLY A 344 18.95 14.04 -4.64
N ARG A 345 18.74 13.73 -3.36
CA ARG A 345 18.56 14.76 -2.33
C ARG A 345 19.86 15.47 -1.97
N SER A 346 20.95 14.72 -1.87
CA SER A 346 22.28 15.23 -1.54
C SER A 346 23.34 14.82 -2.57
N THR A 347 22.91 14.35 -3.76
CA THR A 347 23.80 14.02 -4.87
C THR A 347 23.65 15.03 -6.00
N ALA A 348 24.73 15.28 -6.74
CA ALA A 348 24.69 16.18 -7.88
C ALA A 348 23.74 15.71 -9.00
N SER A 349 23.59 14.38 -9.11
CA SER A 349 22.64 13.77 -10.06
C SER A 349 22.15 12.42 -9.57
N ALA A 350 20.95 12.05 -9.99
CA ALA A 350 20.37 10.72 -9.78
C ALA A 350 19.63 10.27 -11.04
N GLU A 351 19.77 9.01 -11.39
CA GLU A 351 19.12 8.42 -12.56
C GLU A 351 17.70 7.96 -12.21
N VAL A 352 16.75 8.35 -13.05
CA VAL A 352 15.35 7.94 -12.92
C VAL A 352 14.90 7.32 -14.22
N VAL A 353 14.57 6.04 -14.18
CA VAL A 353 14.18 5.28 -15.37
C VAL A 353 12.79 4.69 -15.19
N LEU A 354 11.89 5.00 -16.10
CA LEU A 354 10.58 4.37 -16.21
C LEU A 354 10.60 3.34 -17.36
N LEU A 355 10.26 2.10 -17.04
CA LEU A 355 10.08 0.98 -17.96
C LEU A 355 8.59 0.61 -18.00
N PRO A 356 7.76 1.33 -18.79
CA PRO A 356 6.32 1.11 -18.82
C PRO A 356 5.95 -0.18 -19.54
N GLY A 357 4.80 -0.74 -19.18
CA GLY A 357 4.21 -1.92 -19.80
C GLY A 357 2.75 -1.71 -20.20
N ASN A 358 2.30 -2.41 -21.24
CA ASN A 358 0.89 -2.36 -21.66
C ASN A 358 -0.05 -2.92 -20.58
N GLU A 359 0.42 -3.85 -19.77
CA GLU A 359 -0.30 -4.46 -18.65
C GLU A 359 -0.48 -3.53 -17.45
N ASP A 360 0.21 -2.40 -17.40
CA ASP A 360 0.09 -1.44 -16.29
C ASP A 360 -1.35 -0.97 -16.10
N GLN A 361 -2.07 -0.73 -17.22
CA GLN A 361 -3.47 -0.32 -17.20
C GLN A 361 -4.40 -1.38 -16.58
N ASP A 362 -4.11 -2.67 -16.75
CA ASP A 362 -4.90 -3.75 -16.15
C ASP A 362 -4.73 -3.75 -14.63
N VAL A 363 -3.51 -3.51 -14.17
CA VAL A 363 -3.21 -3.36 -12.74
C VAL A 363 -3.92 -2.13 -12.17
N TRP A 364 -3.90 -0.99 -12.86
CA TRP A 364 -4.62 0.21 -12.44
C TRP A 364 -6.13 -0.02 -12.37
N ARG A 365 -6.71 -0.70 -13.37
CA ARG A 365 -8.13 -1.05 -13.41
C ARG A 365 -8.53 -1.94 -12.24
N TYR A 366 -7.69 -2.93 -11.93
CA TYR A 366 -7.91 -3.79 -10.76
C TYR A 366 -7.97 -2.98 -9.47
N PHE A 367 -6.97 -2.13 -9.19
CA PHE A 367 -6.96 -1.30 -7.98
C PHE A 367 -8.13 -0.30 -7.94
N SER A 368 -8.54 0.23 -9.08
CA SER A 368 -9.72 1.12 -9.15
C SER A 368 -11.03 0.36 -8.83
N SER A 369 -11.14 -0.90 -9.24
CA SER A 369 -12.33 -1.73 -9.00
C SER A 369 -12.55 -2.09 -7.53
N VAL A 370 -11.49 -2.08 -6.71
CA VAL A 370 -11.58 -2.31 -5.26
C VAL A 370 -11.76 -1.03 -4.46
N ALA A 371 -12.12 0.07 -5.11
CA ALA A 371 -12.49 1.36 -4.51
C ALA A 371 -13.68 1.23 -3.55
N PHE A 372 -14.19 2.36 -3.05
CA PHE A 372 -15.25 2.37 -2.04
C PHE A 372 -16.49 1.55 -2.49
N PRO A 373 -17.09 0.73 -1.61
CA PRO A 373 -18.23 -0.11 -1.94
C PRO A 373 -19.47 0.66 -2.39
N SER A 374 -20.35 -0.03 -3.11
CA SER A 374 -21.64 0.54 -3.53
C SER A 374 -22.54 0.90 -2.35
N GLU A 375 -23.48 1.81 -2.56
CA GLU A 375 -24.46 2.25 -1.55
C GLU A 375 -25.13 1.08 -0.84
N LEU A 376 -25.59 0.07 -1.58
CA LEU A 376 -26.25 -1.10 -1.01
C LEU A 376 -25.35 -1.83 0.00
N MET A 377 -24.08 -2.02 -0.33
CA MET A 377 -23.12 -2.68 0.56
C MET A 377 -22.88 -1.84 1.82
N VAL A 378 -22.76 -0.52 1.68
CA VAL A 378 -22.57 0.40 2.82
C VAL A 378 -23.79 0.41 3.73
N ARG A 379 -25.00 0.49 3.17
CA ARG A 379 -26.24 0.42 3.94
C ARG A 379 -26.37 -0.90 4.69
N ASN A 380 -25.96 -2.02 4.09
CA ASN A 380 -25.94 -3.32 4.78
C ASN A 380 -24.98 -3.31 5.99
N VAL A 381 -23.85 -2.60 5.90
CA VAL A 381 -22.92 -2.43 7.05
C VAL A 381 -23.60 -1.63 8.15
N ILE A 382 -24.25 -0.51 7.83
CA ILE A 382 -24.96 0.33 8.81
C ILE A 382 -26.09 -0.47 9.49
N HIS A 383 -26.89 -1.23 8.73
CA HIS A 383 -27.97 -2.06 9.28
C HIS A 383 -27.49 -3.23 10.12
N ALA A 384 -26.28 -3.74 9.89
CA ALA A 384 -25.70 -4.82 10.67
C ALA A 384 -25.17 -4.36 12.06
N LEU A 385 -25.03 -3.04 12.27
CA LEU A 385 -24.52 -2.47 13.51
C LEU A 385 -25.64 -2.26 14.53
N GLU A 386 -25.38 -2.65 15.76
CA GLU A 386 -26.25 -2.36 16.90
C GLU A 386 -25.94 -0.96 17.47
N LEU A 387 -26.95 -0.29 18.04
CA LEU A 387 -26.79 1.08 18.54
C LEU A 387 -26.18 1.13 19.96
N ASP A 388 -26.37 0.08 20.72
CA ASP A 388 -26.06 0.01 22.16
C ASP A 388 -25.00 -1.03 22.52
N ARG A 389 -24.67 -1.93 21.58
CA ARG A 389 -23.72 -3.01 21.83
C ARG A 389 -22.54 -2.96 20.83
N PRO A 390 -21.29 -2.80 21.30
CA PRO A 390 -20.13 -2.84 20.45
C PRO A 390 -19.94 -4.17 19.72
N GLN A 391 -19.70 -4.12 18.41
CA GLN A 391 -19.43 -5.28 17.59
C GLN A 391 -18.02 -5.18 16.99
N SER A 392 -17.18 -6.19 17.23
CA SER A 392 -15.86 -6.24 16.62
C SER A 392 -15.93 -6.46 15.11
N THR A 393 -14.92 -6.02 14.34
CA THR A 393 -14.87 -6.27 12.89
C THR A 393 -15.06 -7.76 12.56
N PRO A 394 -14.42 -8.73 13.27
CA PRO A 394 -14.69 -10.15 13.06
C PRO A 394 -16.13 -10.59 13.35
N ALA A 395 -16.85 -9.88 14.23
CA ALA A 395 -18.27 -10.18 14.52
C ALA A 395 -19.21 -9.61 13.45
N LEU A 396 -18.78 -8.58 12.72
CA LEU A 396 -19.50 -7.98 11.59
C LEU A 396 -19.27 -8.73 10.27
N GLU A 397 -18.08 -9.30 10.06
CA GLU A 397 -17.74 -10.03 8.83
C GLU A 397 -18.83 -11.03 8.40
N PRO A 398 -19.42 -11.88 9.27
CA PRO A 398 -20.46 -12.80 8.89
C PRO A 398 -21.84 -12.17 8.66
N LEU A 399 -22.02 -10.86 8.87
CA LEU A 399 -23.28 -10.15 8.67
C LEU A 399 -23.31 -9.38 7.35
N VAL A 400 -22.13 -9.16 6.72
CA VAL A 400 -21.97 -8.37 5.51
C VAL A 400 -21.03 -9.09 4.53
N ASP A 401 -21.33 -9.01 3.23
CA ASP A 401 -20.47 -9.62 2.20
C ASP A 401 -19.35 -8.67 1.77
N LEU A 402 -18.45 -8.36 2.70
CA LEU A 402 -17.24 -7.58 2.46
C LEU A 402 -16.02 -8.29 3.04
N GLY A 403 -14.92 -8.29 2.30
CA GLY A 403 -13.61 -8.70 2.84
C GLY A 403 -13.19 -7.77 3.98
N ARG A 404 -12.44 -8.29 4.96
CA ARG A 404 -12.07 -7.59 6.21
C ARG A 404 -11.50 -6.19 5.99
N THR A 405 -10.49 -6.06 5.11
CA THR A 405 -9.84 -4.78 4.82
C THR A 405 -10.84 -3.75 4.26
N ARG A 406 -11.74 -4.22 3.39
CA ARG A 406 -12.76 -3.35 2.78
C ARG A 406 -13.83 -2.95 3.79
N LEU A 407 -14.23 -3.87 4.67
CA LEU A 407 -15.15 -3.58 5.78
C LEU A 407 -14.55 -2.56 6.76
N GLU A 408 -13.27 -2.72 7.14
CA GLU A 408 -12.58 -1.75 8.00
C GLU A 408 -12.50 -0.36 7.37
N MET A 409 -12.25 -0.28 6.06
CA MET A 409 -12.25 1.00 5.33
C MET A 409 -13.65 1.65 5.37
N VAL A 410 -14.70 0.90 5.11
CA VAL A 410 -16.09 1.40 5.17
C VAL A 410 -16.42 1.92 6.56
N LEU A 411 -16.11 1.13 7.60
CA LEU A 411 -16.36 1.51 9.00
C LEU A 411 -15.63 2.80 9.39
N LYS A 412 -14.39 2.98 8.93
CA LYS A 412 -13.62 4.21 9.16
C LYS A 412 -14.22 5.43 8.46
N VAL A 413 -14.67 5.28 7.23
CA VAL A 413 -15.36 6.37 6.51
C VAL A 413 -16.66 6.74 7.20
N LEU A 414 -17.47 5.76 7.56
CA LEU A 414 -18.73 5.97 8.26
C LEU A 414 -18.56 6.56 9.68
N ASP A 415 -17.47 6.24 10.37
CA ASP A 415 -17.13 6.83 11.67
C ASP A 415 -16.81 8.34 11.54
N VAL A 416 -16.14 8.72 10.47
CA VAL A 416 -15.88 10.13 10.16
C VAL A 416 -17.14 10.86 9.71
N ASP A 417 -18.00 10.20 8.92
CA ASP A 417 -19.28 10.74 8.48
C ASP A 417 -20.32 10.79 9.62
N GLY A 418 -20.04 10.18 10.77
CA GLY A 418 -20.94 10.21 11.95
C GLY A 418 -22.01 9.13 11.99
N ALA A 419 -22.17 8.30 10.96
CA ALA A 419 -23.18 7.23 10.92
C ALA A 419 -22.83 6.04 11.81
N VAL A 420 -21.53 5.86 12.09
CA VAL A 420 -20.96 4.79 12.91
C VAL A 420 -19.99 5.41 13.91
N ARG A 421 -19.80 4.78 15.06
CA ARG A 421 -18.82 5.22 16.05
C ARG A 421 -17.96 4.07 16.50
N ARG A 422 -16.64 4.28 16.46
CA ARG A 422 -15.68 3.37 17.08
C ARG A 422 -15.66 3.57 18.59
N VAL A 423 -15.85 2.50 19.35
CA VAL A 423 -15.85 2.48 20.82
C VAL A 423 -14.97 1.35 21.33
N LYS A 424 -14.71 1.31 22.65
CA LYS A 424 -14.00 0.20 23.26
C LYS A 424 -14.76 -1.12 23.01
N GLY A 425 -14.10 -2.09 22.42
CA GLY A 425 -14.70 -3.38 22.06
C GLY A 425 -15.20 -3.50 20.62
N GLY A 426 -15.28 -2.40 19.84
CA GLY A 426 -15.68 -2.50 18.44
C GLY A 426 -16.34 -1.24 17.87
N TRP A 427 -17.43 -1.44 17.17
CA TRP A 427 -18.19 -0.45 16.43
C TRP A 427 -19.66 -0.47 16.84
N ILE A 428 -20.28 0.69 16.90
CA ILE A 428 -21.73 0.85 17.09
C ILE A 428 -22.32 1.73 16.01
N GLY A 429 -23.58 1.54 15.66
CA GLY A 429 -24.35 2.51 14.88
C GLY A 429 -24.66 3.73 15.74
N THR A 430 -24.78 4.91 15.13
CA THR A 430 -25.17 6.13 15.85
C THR A 430 -26.68 6.40 15.76
N GLY A 431 -27.36 5.80 14.78
CA GLY A 431 -28.74 6.12 14.43
C GLY A 431 -28.90 7.42 13.62
N GLU A 432 -27.81 8.14 13.39
CA GLU A 432 -27.85 9.35 12.56
C GLU A 432 -28.12 9.01 11.09
N PRO A 433 -28.89 9.83 10.35
CA PRO A 433 -29.10 9.65 8.94
C PRO A 433 -27.80 9.70 8.16
N TRP A 434 -27.60 8.77 7.23
CA TRP A 434 -26.46 8.77 6.33
C TRP A 434 -26.90 8.71 4.88
N GLU A 435 -26.34 9.57 4.06
CA GLU A 435 -26.59 9.63 2.63
C GLU A 435 -25.34 9.25 1.85
N TYR A 436 -25.52 8.43 0.80
CA TYR A 436 -24.43 8.06 -0.09
C TYR A 436 -24.13 9.20 -1.05
N ASP A 437 -22.96 9.82 -0.91
CA ASP A 437 -22.54 10.91 -1.79
C ASP A 437 -22.02 10.38 -3.15
N GLU A 438 -22.98 9.95 -3.99
CA GLU A 438 -22.68 9.44 -5.34
C GLU A 438 -21.91 10.47 -6.19
N ALA A 439 -22.24 11.75 -6.05
CA ALA A 439 -21.59 12.82 -6.79
C ALA A 439 -20.11 12.94 -6.44
N ARG A 440 -19.76 12.80 -5.17
CA ARG A 440 -18.37 12.78 -4.69
C ARG A 440 -17.62 11.57 -5.22
N TYR A 441 -18.16 10.36 -5.08
CA TYR A 441 -17.49 9.13 -5.56
C TYR A 441 -17.30 9.12 -7.08
N ARG A 442 -18.27 9.62 -7.84
CA ARG A 442 -18.13 9.78 -9.29
C ARG A 442 -17.01 10.77 -9.66
N LYS A 443 -16.97 11.93 -8.99
CA LYS A 443 -15.89 12.90 -9.20
C LYS A 443 -14.49 12.32 -8.88
N LEU A 444 -14.38 11.51 -7.83
CA LEU A 444 -13.13 10.83 -7.48
C LEU A 444 -12.71 9.83 -8.57
N ASP A 445 -13.65 9.04 -9.10
CA ASP A 445 -13.38 8.11 -10.19
C ASP A 445 -12.92 8.84 -11.47
N GLU A 446 -13.60 9.93 -11.83
CA GLU A 446 -13.23 10.80 -12.94
C GLU A 446 -11.83 11.42 -12.76
N ALA A 447 -11.49 11.84 -11.54
CA ALA A 447 -10.17 12.38 -11.23
C ALA A 447 -9.08 11.30 -11.42
N ARG A 448 -9.29 10.09 -10.91
CA ARG A 448 -8.38 8.95 -11.11
C ARG A 448 -8.17 8.62 -12.59
N LYS A 449 -9.26 8.59 -13.38
CA LYS A 449 -9.18 8.36 -14.82
C LYS A 449 -8.35 9.45 -15.53
N ARG A 450 -8.50 10.71 -15.13
CA ARG A 450 -7.67 11.81 -15.69
C ARG A 450 -6.18 11.63 -15.32
N GLU A 451 -5.88 11.24 -14.07
CA GLU A 451 -4.51 10.99 -13.65
C GLU A 451 -3.89 9.80 -14.40
N GLN A 452 -4.65 8.72 -14.60
CA GLN A 452 -4.21 7.58 -15.40
C GLN A 452 -3.90 7.99 -16.85
N GLN A 453 -4.79 8.81 -17.47
CA GLN A 453 -4.54 9.34 -18.80
C GLN A 453 -3.30 10.23 -18.83
N ALA A 454 -3.14 11.13 -17.86
CA ALA A 454 -1.96 11.97 -17.76
C ALA A 454 -0.66 11.15 -17.58
N MET A 455 -0.71 9.99 -16.94
CA MET A 455 0.44 9.09 -16.86
C MET A 455 0.78 8.43 -18.20
N LEU A 456 -0.21 8.12 -19.03
CA LEU A 456 0.02 7.68 -20.41
C LEU A 456 0.60 8.82 -21.26
N ASP A 457 0.05 10.02 -21.17
CA ASP A 457 0.53 11.21 -21.85
C ASP A 457 1.99 11.53 -21.46
N TYR A 458 2.36 11.35 -20.19
CA TYR A 458 3.73 11.48 -19.71
C TYR A 458 4.69 10.50 -20.39
N GLN A 459 4.24 9.27 -20.63
CA GLN A 459 5.06 8.26 -21.30
C GLN A 459 5.30 8.60 -22.79
N ASP A 460 4.34 9.26 -23.41
CA ASP A 460 4.34 9.55 -24.84
C ASP A 460 4.81 10.97 -25.20
N THR A 461 4.98 11.85 -24.20
CA THR A 461 5.36 13.25 -24.49
C THR A 461 6.73 13.38 -25.13
N ASP A 462 6.83 14.23 -26.15
CA ASP A 462 8.09 14.72 -26.73
C ASP A 462 8.61 15.99 -26.00
N GLY A 463 7.80 16.54 -25.11
CA GLY A 463 8.12 17.71 -24.29
C GLY A 463 9.09 17.36 -23.15
N CYS A 464 9.47 18.38 -22.38
CA CYS A 464 10.32 18.18 -21.20
C CYS A 464 9.59 17.37 -20.13
N ARG A 465 10.14 16.22 -19.72
CA ARG A 465 9.50 15.34 -18.72
C ARG A 465 9.36 16.00 -17.34
N MET A 466 10.34 16.80 -16.92
CA MET A 466 10.25 17.51 -15.64
C MET A 466 9.19 18.61 -15.70
N ALA A 467 9.11 19.36 -16.80
CA ALA A 467 8.06 20.36 -16.98
C ALA A 467 6.67 19.70 -17.00
N PHE A 468 6.53 18.53 -17.63
CA PHE A 468 5.27 17.77 -17.60
C PHE A 468 4.87 17.41 -16.16
N LEU A 469 5.77 16.86 -15.34
CA LEU A 469 5.47 16.50 -13.95
C LEU A 469 5.12 17.74 -13.11
N ARG A 470 5.83 18.85 -13.31
CA ARG A 470 5.57 20.11 -12.62
C ARG A 470 4.22 20.70 -13.00
N SER A 471 3.80 20.59 -14.28
CA SER A 471 2.47 21.05 -14.71
C SER A 471 1.32 20.26 -14.08
N GLN A 472 1.51 18.95 -13.81
CA GLN A 472 0.50 18.13 -13.12
C GLN A 472 0.33 18.49 -11.64
N LEU A 473 1.28 19.24 -11.09
CA LEU A 473 1.29 19.73 -9.71
C LEU A 473 0.98 21.22 -9.61
N ASP A 474 0.61 21.85 -10.73
CA ASP A 474 0.34 23.29 -10.83
C ASP A 474 1.48 24.12 -10.20
N ASP A 475 2.74 23.79 -10.59
CA ASP A 475 3.95 24.43 -10.07
C ASP A 475 3.96 25.93 -10.43
N PRO A 476 3.93 26.85 -9.44
CA PRO A 476 3.84 28.28 -9.71
C PRO A 476 5.08 28.87 -10.41
N ASP A 477 6.22 28.18 -10.32
CA ASP A 477 7.48 28.65 -10.90
C ASP A 477 7.73 28.03 -12.30
N LEU A 478 6.80 27.24 -12.84
CA LEU A 478 6.93 26.67 -14.16
C LEU A 478 6.62 27.72 -15.25
N LEU A 479 7.60 27.99 -16.10
CA LEU A 479 7.42 28.90 -17.24
C LEU A 479 6.95 28.15 -18.48
N ASP A 480 6.17 28.83 -19.31
CA ASP A 480 5.72 28.27 -20.60
C ASP A 480 6.90 27.91 -21.49
N GLY A 481 6.90 26.66 -22.01
CA GLY A 481 7.97 26.17 -22.85
C GLY A 481 9.28 25.84 -22.14
N GLU A 482 9.30 25.88 -20.80
CA GLU A 482 10.50 25.56 -20.00
C GLU A 482 11.01 24.15 -20.29
N ARG A 483 12.33 24.02 -20.40
CA ARG A 483 13.04 22.73 -20.58
C ARG A 483 14.08 22.56 -19.48
N CYS A 484 14.05 21.44 -18.79
CA CYS A 484 14.97 21.17 -17.67
C CYS A 484 16.44 20.96 -18.10
N GLY A 485 16.70 20.70 -19.39
CA GLY A 485 18.06 20.49 -19.92
C GLY A 485 18.75 19.19 -19.47
N ARG A 486 18.01 18.22 -18.87
CA ARG A 486 18.63 17.02 -18.25
C ARG A 486 17.82 15.71 -18.38
N CYS A 487 16.54 15.77 -18.76
CA CYS A 487 15.77 14.57 -19.10
C CYS A 487 16.11 14.07 -20.51
N ASP A 488 15.72 12.84 -20.84
CA ASP A 488 15.94 12.22 -22.14
C ASP A 488 15.43 13.06 -23.33
N ASN A 489 14.24 13.67 -23.22
CA ASN A 489 13.68 14.55 -24.26
C ASN A 489 14.42 15.89 -24.39
N CYS A 490 15.22 16.29 -23.41
CA CYS A 490 16.03 17.51 -23.48
C CYS A 490 17.44 17.26 -24.01
N THR A 491 18.06 16.12 -23.65
CA THR A 491 19.49 15.84 -23.91
C THR A 491 19.72 14.65 -24.83
N GLY A 492 18.67 13.98 -25.30
CA GLY A 492 18.74 12.69 -25.96
C GLY A 492 18.72 11.52 -24.96
N SER A 493 18.25 10.37 -25.41
CA SER A 493 18.15 9.18 -24.58
C SER A 493 19.55 8.68 -24.19
N ARG A 494 19.75 8.48 -22.88
CA ARG A 494 20.96 7.83 -22.33
C ARG A 494 20.85 6.31 -22.30
N TYR A 495 19.65 5.81 -22.38
CA TYR A 495 19.34 4.39 -22.35
C TYR A 495 18.49 4.04 -23.55
N ASP A 496 18.86 2.99 -24.28
CA ASP A 496 18.00 2.39 -25.28
C ASP A 496 17.16 1.25 -24.67
N GLY A 497 16.11 0.87 -25.35
CA GLY A 497 15.25 -0.25 -24.95
C GLY A 497 15.72 -1.59 -25.53
N VAL A 498 16.91 -1.63 -26.13
CA VAL A 498 17.42 -2.84 -26.77
C VAL A 498 17.89 -3.82 -25.70
N VAL A 499 17.40 -5.04 -25.77
CA VAL A 499 17.76 -6.13 -24.88
C VAL A 499 18.34 -7.24 -25.72
N ASP A 500 19.48 -7.77 -25.29
CA ASP A 500 20.06 -8.95 -25.94
C ASP A 500 19.07 -10.11 -25.95
N ALA A 501 18.90 -10.73 -27.11
CA ALA A 501 17.88 -11.76 -27.31
C ALA A 501 18.11 -13.00 -26.42
N ALA A 502 19.38 -13.38 -26.20
CA ALA A 502 19.71 -14.52 -25.35
C ALA A 502 19.48 -14.18 -23.86
N ALA A 503 19.78 -12.95 -23.44
CA ALA A 503 19.50 -12.48 -22.09
C ALA A 503 17.99 -12.35 -21.83
N ALA A 504 17.21 -11.91 -22.81
CA ALA A 504 15.76 -11.86 -22.74
C ALA A 504 15.14 -13.26 -22.62
N GLU A 505 15.64 -14.23 -23.41
CA GLU A 505 15.17 -15.62 -23.39
C GLU A 505 15.56 -16.32 -22.09
N ASP A 506 16.80 -16.17 -21.58
CA ASP A 506 17.21 -16.70 -20.29
C ASP A 506 16.33 -16.12 -19.16
N THR A 507 16.07 -14.80 -19.19
CA THR A 507 15.18 -14.15 -18.24
C THR A 507 13.76 -14.69 -18.34
N ARG A 508 13.23 -14.83 -19.55
CA ARG A 508 11.92 -15.41 -19.79
C ARG A 508 11.84 -16.83 -19.23
N ALA A 509 12.83 -17.67 -19.52
CA ALA A 509 12.89 -19.04 -19.03
C ALA A 509 12.89 -19.14 -17.49
N ARG A 510 13.56 -18.20 -16.81
CA ARG A 510 13.60 -18.11 -15.35
C ARG A 510 12.26 -17.67 -14.78
N LEU A 511 11.68 -16.59 -15.31
CA LEU A 511 10.37 -16.09 -14.90
C LEU A 511 9.23 -17.07 -15.20
N MET A 512 9.39 -17.87 -16.27
CA MET A 512 8.43 -18.91 -16.66
C MET A 512 8.64 -20.24 -15.90
N ARG A 513 9.47 -20.27 -14.84
CA ARG A 513 9.53 -21.46 -13.97
C ARG A 513 8.19 -21.61 -13.24
N PRO A 514 7.45 -22.70 -13.50
CA PRO A 514 6.16 -22.88 -12.86
C PRO A 514 6.34 -23.43 -11.45
N GLY A 515 5.38 -23.16 -10.56
CA GLY A 515 5.29 -23.80 -9.25
C GLY A 515 5.28 -22.80 -8.10
N VAL A 516 4.09 -22.33 -7.74
CA VAL A 516 3.86 -21.51 -6.55
C VAL A 516 3.09 -22.32 -5.52
N GLU A 517 3.45 -22.17 -4.24
CA GLU A 517 2.82 -22.90 -3.15
C GLU A 517 1.42 -22.37 -2.83
N ILE A 518 0.47 -23.29 -2.62
CA ILE A 518 -0.83 -23.02 -2.00
C ILE A 518 -0.73 -23.41 -0.54
N THR A 519 -0.73 -22.43 0.35
CA THR A 519 -0.76 -22.68 1.80
C THR A 519 -2.17 -23.09 2.24
N PRO A 520 -2.37 -24.23 2.92
CA PRO A 520 -3.68 -24.67 3.36
C PRO A 520 -4.24 -23.77 4.46
N ARG A 521 -5.57 -23.65 4.52
CA ARG A 521 -6.25 -22.95 5.59
C ARG A 521 -6.12 -23.72 6.91
N LYS A 522 -5.75 -23.03 7.98
CA LYS A 522 -5.51 -23.65 9.30
C LYS A 522 -6.69 -23.48 10.26
N GLN A 523 -7.57 -22.49 10.04
CA GLN A 523 -8.69 -22.17 10.92
C GLN A 523 -9.93 -21.80 10.13
N TRP A 524 -11.09 -22.17 10.67
CA TRP A 524 -12.39 -21.75 10.15
C TRP A 524 -12.63 -20.26 10.39
N PRO A 525 -13.30 -19.57 9.45
CA PRO A 525 -13.71 -18.18 9.68
C PRO A 525 -14.72 -18.09 10.82
N SER A 526 -14.70 -16.98 11.54
CA SER A 526 -15.63 -16.71 12.63
C SER A 526 -17.06 -16.55 12.11
N GLY A 527 -18.06 -16.89 12.93
CA GLY A 527 -19.47 -16.58 12.67
C GLY A 527 -20.18 -17.54 11.73
N LEU A 528 -19.58 -18.65 11.30
CA LEU A 528 -20.20 -19.67 10.43
C LEU A 528 -21.53 -20.20 10.99
N ALA A 529 -21.66 -20.32 12.31
CA ALA A 529 -22.90 -20.76 12.96
C ALA A 529 -24.09 -19.85 12.65
N LYS A 530 -23.86 -18.53 12.50
CA LYS A 530 -24.89 -17.56 12.08
C LYS A 530 -25.36 -17.78 10.63
N LEU A 531 -24.54 -18.39 9.81
CA LEU A 531 -24.81 -18.76 8.42
C LEU A 531 -25.31 -20.21 8.27
N GLY A 532 -25.62 -20.88 9.39
CA GLY A 532 -26.15 -22.25 9.40
C GLY A 532 -25.09 -23.34 9.23
N VAL A 533 -23.79 -23.02 9.37
CA VAL A 533 -22.68 -23.96 9.22
C VAL A 533 -21.99 -24.19 10.56
N ASN A 534 -22.04 -25.42 11.06
CA ASN A 534 -21.44 -25.77 12.37
C ASN A 534 -19.97 -26.20 12.20
N LEU A 535 -19.11 -25.25 11.82
CA LEU A 535 -17.66 -25.42 11.70
C LEU A 535 -16.97 -24.30 12.50
N SER A 536 -15.99 -24.66 13.33
CA SER A 536 -15.25 -23.67 14.15
C SER A 536 -13.88 -24.20 14.55
N GLY A 537 -13.00 -23.30 14.96
CA GLY A 537 -11.67 -23.63 15.46
C GLY A 537 -10.69 -24.06 14.36
N ARG A 538 -9.81 -25.02 14.67
CA ARG A 538 -8.75 -25.50 13.78
C ARG A 538 -9.28 -26.50 12.77
N ILE A 539 -8.82 -26.42 11.52
CA ILE A 539 -9.12 -27.37 10.46
C ILE A 539 -8.17 -28.57 10.60
N GLY A 540 -8.72 -29.76 10.91
CA GLY A 540 -7.93 -30.99 11.05
C GLY A 540 -8.03 -31.95 9.87
N ASP A 541 -9.06 -31.76 9.04
CA ASP A 541 -9.43 -32.60 7.89
C ASP A 541 -9.24 -31.89 6.52
N GLY A 542 -8.42 -30.84 6.52
CA GLY A 542 -8.11 -30.07 5.31
C GLY A 542 -7.08 -30.76 4.40
N PRO A 543 -6.74 -30.11 3.27
CA PRO A 543 -5.71 -30.58 2.35
C PRO A 543 -4.29 -30.34 2.90
N SER A 544 -3.32 -31.07 2.35
CA SER A 544 -1.90 -30.75 2.44
C SER A 544 -1.54 -29.50 1.63
N PRO A 545 -0.31 -28.92 1.79
CA PRO A 545 0.14 -27.83 0.93
C PRO A 545 0.03 -28.19 -0.55
N GLY A 546 -0.55 -27.27 -1.32
CA GLY A 546 -0.78 -27.43 -2.75
C GLY A 546 0.21 -26.66 -3.62
N ARG A 547 0.00 -26.72 -4.95
CA ARG A 547 0.76 -25.94 -5.93
C ARG A 547 -0.15 -25.39 -7.02
N VAL A 548 0.29 -24.23 -7.60
CA VAL A 548 -0.25 -23.70 -8.86
C VAL A 548 0.89 -23.54 -9.87
N ILE A 549 0.54 -23.42 -11.15
CA ILE A 549 1.55 -23.06 -12.18
C ILE A 549 2.14 -21.70 -11.87
N GLY A 550 1.32 -20.71 -11.56
CA GLY A 550 1.74 -19.36 -11.23
C GLY A 550 0.58 -18.49 -10.72
N ARG A 551 0.87 -17.23 -10.39
CA ARG A 551 -0.17 -16.25 -10.10
C ARG A 551 -0.57 -15.51 -11.38
N VAL A 552 -1.80 -15.05 -11.46
CA VAL A 552 -2.26 -14.20 -12.57
C VAL A 552 -1.51 -12.86 -12.66
N THR A 553 -0.77 -12.50 -11.61
CA THR A 553 0.04 -11.28 -11.49
C THR A 553 1.54 -11.49 -11.71
N ASP A 554 2.00 -12.73 -11.91
CA ASP A 554 3.41 -13.06 -12.14
C ASP A 554 3.90 -12.49 -13.47
N LEU A 555 5.16 -12.09 -13.52
CA LEU A 555 5.80 -11.58 -14.74
C LEU A 555 5.95 -12.66 -15.83
N GLY A 556 6.05 -13.92 -15.43
CA GLY A 556 6.18 -15.05 -16.35
C GLY A 556 4.83 -15.59 -16.81
N TRP A 557 4.22 -16.44 -15.99
CA TRP A 557 2.98 -17.15 -16.34
C TRP A 557 1.73 -16.27 -16.32
N GLY A 558 1.73 -15.12 -15.62
CA GLY A 558 0.53 -14.36 -15.33
C GLY A 558 -0.31 -14.01 -16.56
N ALA A 559 0.31 -13.45 -17.60
CA ALA A 559 -0.40 -13.10 -18.84
C ALA A 559 -0.98 -14.33 -19.56
N ARG A 560 -0.26 -15.46 -19.57
CA ARG A 560 -0.73 -16.70 -20.19
C ARG A 560 -1.90 -17.31 -19.43
N LEU A 561 -1.80 -17.33 -18.09
CA LEU A 561 -2.86 -17.84 -17.21
C LEU A 561 -4.14 -17.02 -17.31
N ARG A 562 -4.03 -15.67 -17.32
CA ARG A 562 -5.21 -14.80 -17.56
C ARG A 562 -5.88 -15.14 -18.88
N ARG A 563 -5.11 -15.27 -19.97
CA ARG A 563 -5.67 -15.63 -21.29
C ARG A 563 -6.39 -16.97 -21.23
N VAL A 564 -5.80 -18.02 -20.63
CA VAL A 564 -6.43 -19.34 -20.50
C VAL A 564 -7.75 -19.26 -19.71
N LEU A 565 -7.81 -18.42 -18.67
CA LEU A 565 -9.01 -18.26 -17.84
C LEU A 565 -10.07 -17.31 -18.46
N GLU A 566 -9.72 -16.52 -19.47
CA GLU A 566 -10.62 -15.61 -20.19
C GLU A 566 -11.14 -16.20 -21.52
N GLU A 567 -10.39 -17.17 -22.09
CA GLU A 567 -10.79 -17.87 -23.32
C GLU A 567 -12.05 -18.74 -23.08
N PRO A 568 -12.86 -18.98 -24.11
CA PRO A 568 -13.96 -19.95 -24.02
C PRO A 568 -13.46 -21.33 -23.57
N ASP A 569 -14.28 -22.05 -22.78
CA ASP A 569 -13.92 -23.37 -22.25
C ASP A 569 -13.57 -24.37 -23.36
N GLY A 570 -12.39 -24.96 -23.29
CA GLY A 570 -11.81 -25.88 -24.26
C GLY A 570 -10.84 -26.87 -23.64
N GLU A 571 -10.27 -27.73 -24.47
CA GLU A 571 -9.23 -28.66 -24.04
C GLU A 571 -7.97 -27.93 -23.62
N VAL A 572 -7.26 -28.47 -22.63
CA VAL A 572 -6.00 -27.90 -22.13
C VAL A 572 -4.92 -27.89 -23.21
N SER A 573 -4.20 -26.81 -23.37
CA SER A 573 -3.11 -26.68 -24.33
C SER A 573 -1.83 -27.36 -23.85
N ASP A 574 -0.99 -27.84 -24.79
CA ASP A 574 0.23 -28.59 -24.48
C ASP A 574 1.21 -27.80 -23.58
N ASP A 575 1.34 -26.49 -23.78
CA ASP A 575 2.21 -25.64 -22.95
C ASP A 575 1.79 -25.61 -21.48
N VAL A 576 0.48 -25.59 -21.21
CA VAL A 576 -0.09 -25.65 -19.86
C VAL A 576 0.11 -27.04 -19.24
N VAL A 577 -0.11 -28.11 -20.02
CA VAL A 577 0.17 -29.47 -19.56
C VAL A 577 1.64 -29.62 -19.19
N GLN A 578 2.56 -29.18 -20.03
CA GLN A 578 4.00 -29.25 -19.77
C GLN A 578 4.40 -28.44 -18.52
N ALA A 579 3.78 -27.29 -18.29
CA ALA A 579 3.99 -26.51 -17.08
C ALA A 579 3.50 -27.25 -15.84
N ALA A 580 2.30 -27.82 -15.88
CA ALA A 580 1.74 -28.62 -14.80
C ALA A 580 2.64 -29.82 -14.47
N VAL A 581 3.12 -30.55 -15.49
CA VAL A 581 4.06 -31.65 -15.31
C VAL A 581 5.36 -31.20 -14.65
N LYS A 582 5.92 -30.04 -15.02
CA LYS A 582 7.12 -29.48 -14.39
C LYS A 582 6.86 -29.16 -12.90
N VAL A 583 5.70 -28.59 -12.55
CA VAL A 583 5.32 -28.37 -11.16
C VAL A 583 5.27 -29.69 -10.39
N LEU A 584 4.59 -30.68 -10.94
CA LEU A 584 4.48 -32.01 -10.30
C LEU A 584 5.83 -32.72 -10.18
N ALA A 585 6.71 -32.56 -11.15
CA ALA A 585 8.06 -33.17 -11.12
C ALA A 585 9.00 -32.49 -10.11
N SER A 586 8.82 -31.19 -9.86
CA SER A 586 9.61 -30.40 -8.90
C SER A 586 9.00 -30.35 -7.50
N TRP A 587 7.83 -30.91 -7.31
CA TRP A 587 7.14 -30.91 -6.01
C TRP A 587 7.85 -31.85 -5.04
N ASP A 588 8.27 -31.36 -3.92
CA ASP A 588 8.90 -32.14 -2.85
C ASP A 588 7.81 -32.92 -2.08
N TRP A 589 7.46 -34.08 -2.62
CA TRP A 589 6.38 -34.92 -2.11
C TRP A 589 6.76 -35.62 -0.80
N THR A 590 6.00 -35.39 0.26
CA THR A 590 6.03 -36.29 1.43
C THR A 590 5.51 -37.69 1.04
N THR A 591 4.42 -37.74 0.28
CA THR A 591 3.89 -38.96 -0.34
C THR A 591 3.32 -38.55 -1.70
N ARG A 592 3.80 -39.20 -2.75
CA ARG A 592 3.36 -38.94 -4.13
C ARG A 592 1.89 -39.32 -4.31
N PRO A 593 1.08 -38.52 -5.06
CA PRO A 593 -0.30 -38.90 -5.39
C PRO A 593 -0.34 -40.18 -6.24
N THR A 594 -1.34 -40.97 -6.01
CA THR A 594 -1.62 -42.23 -6.75
C THR A 594 -2.81 -42.07 -7.70
N ALA A 595 -3.62 -41.07 -7.48
CA ALA A 595 -4.80 -40.77 -8.28
C ALA A 595 -4.97 -39.27 -8.49
N VAL A 596 -5.77 -38.91 -9.48
CA VAL A 596 -6.17 -37.54 -9.78
C VAL A 596 -7.70 -37.46 -9.85
N LEU A 597 -8.23 -36.34 -9.30
CA LEU A 597 -9.65 -36.02 -9.30
C LEU A 597 -9.83 -34.57 -9.74
N ALA A 598 -10.59 -34.30 -10.79
CA ALA A 598 -10.93 -32.97 -11.23
C ALA A 598 -12.03 -32.38 -10.33
N LEU A 599 -11.98 -31.08 -10.08
CA LEU A 599 -13.15 -30.33 -9.57
C LEU A 599 -14.07 -29.94 -10.72
N ASP A 600 -15.37 -30.05 -10.49
CA ASP A 600 -16.36 -29.43 -11.40
C ASP A 600 -16.22 -27.92 -11.41
N SER A 601 -16.34 -27.29 -12.56
CA SER A 601 -16.20 -25.85 -12.74
C SER A 601 -17.36 -25.29 -13.56
N ASP A 602 -17.89 -24.16 -13.15
CA ASP A 602 -18.94 -23.45 -13.90
C ASP A 602 -18.42 -22.84 -15.21
N LYS A 603 -17.14 -22.50 -15.25
CA LYS A 603 -16.53 -21.75 -16.36
C LYS A 603 -15.68 -22.64 -17.27
N HIS A 604 -14.94 -23.57 -16.68
CA HIS A 604 -13.89 -24.31 -17.37
C HIS A 604 -13.96 -25.85 -17.15
N PRO A 605 -15.14 -26.48 -17.27
CA PRO A 605 -15.26 -27.93 -17.02
C PRO A 605 -14.43 -28.79 -17.99
N LYS A 606 -14.31 -28.39 -19.28
CA LYS A 606 -13.50 -29.11 -20.26
C LYS A 606 -12.01 -28.93 -19.99
N LEU A 607 -11.58 -27.69 -19.68
CA LEU A 607 -10.19 -27.37 -19.38
C LEU A 607 -9.67 -28.21 -18.22
N ILE A 608 -10.40 -28.24 -17.08
CA ILE A 608 -9.97 -28.97 -15.89
C ILE A 608 -10.05 -30.47 -16.12
N GLY A 609 -11.13 -30.97 -16.72
CA GLY A 609 -11.29 -32.38 -17.01
C GLY A 609 -10.22 -32.94 -17.97
N SER A 610 -9.85 -32.16 -19.01
CA SER A 610 -8.78 -32.57 -19.92
C SER A 610 -7.40 -32.49 -19.25
N LEU A 611 -7.14 -31.50 -18.44
CA LEU A 611 -5.90 -31.41 -17.67
C LEU A 611 -5.75 -32.62 -16.72
N ALA A 612 -6.80 -32.96 -15.97
CA ALA A 612 -6.76 -34.11 -15.06
C ALA A 612 -6.47 -35.42 -15.82
N ARG A 613 -7.12 -35.63 -16.98
CA ARG A 613 -6.85 -36.81 -17.83
C ARG A 613 -5.40 -36.87 -18.33
N GLU A 614 -4.86 -35.73 -18.80
CA GLU A 614 -3.47 -35.68 -19.24
C GLU A 614 -2.48 -35.91 -18.07
N LEU A 615 -2.74 -35.37 -16.89
CA LEU A 615 -1.94 -35.65 -15.70
C LEU A 615 -2.03 -37.10 -15.25
N ALA A 616 -3.23 -37.74 -15.36
CA ALA A 616 -3.40 -39.15 -15.11
C ALA A 616 -2.54 -39.98 -16.06
N ARG A 617 -2.63 -39.70 -17.35
CA ARG A 617 -1.90 -40.41 -18.41
C ARG A 617 -0.37 -40.30 -18.24
N LEU A 618 0.13 -39.06 -18.08
CA LEU A 618 1.57 -38.78 -17.99
C LEU A 618 2.17 -39.22 -16.64
N GLY A 619 1.43 -38.97 -15.55
CA GLY A 619 1.83 -39.32 -14.18
C GLY A 619 1.59 -40.79 -13.82
N LYS A 620 0.93 -41.57 -14.66
CA LYS A 620 0.47 -42.95 -14.39
C LYS A 620 -0.37 -42.98 -13.10
N LEU A 621 -1.29 -42.02 -12.96
CA LEU A 621 -2.22 -41.92 -11.84
C LEU A 621 -3.56 -42.55 -12.23
N THR A 622 -4.30 -43.06 -11.25
CA THR A 622 -5.68 -43.48 -11.44
C THR A 622 -6.56 -42.24 -11.67
N ASP A 623 -7.25 -42.19 -12.81
CA ASP A 623 -8.24 -41.13 -13.06
C ASP A 623 -9.53 -41.46 -12.32
N LEU A 624 -9.90 -40.62 -11.33
CA LEU A 624 -11.13 -40.79 -10.54
C LEU A 624 -12.31 -39.96 -11.11
N GLY A 625 -12.12 -39.35 -12.28
CA GLY A 625 -13.13 -38.52 -12.93
C GLY A 625 -13.25 -37.11 -12.32
N THR A 626 -14.48 -36.65 -12.14
CA THR A 626 -14.79 -35.30 -11.67
C THR A 626 -15.65 -35.32 -10.41
N LEU A 627 -15.27 -34.58 -9.39
CA LEU A 627 -16.08 -34.32 -8.20
C LEU A 627 -17.24 -33.39 -8.58
N GLN A 628 -18.42 -33.98 -8.72
CA GLN A 628 -19.60 -33.33 -9.26
C GLN A 628 -20.23 -32.38 -8.26
N TYR A 629 -20.71 -31.24 -8.73
CA TYR A 629 -21.53 -30.33 -7.92
C TYR A 629 -22.87 -30.98 -7.54
N ALA A 630 -23.33 -30.67 -6.34
CA ALA A 630 -24.67 -31.00 -5.90
C ALA A 630 -25.71 -30.13 -6.66
N PRO A 631 -26.88 -30.71 -7.07
CA PRO A 631 -27.89 -29.94 -7.84
C PRO A 631 -28.40 -28.67 -7.13
N GLU A 632 -28.43 -28.70 -5.81
CA GLU A 632 -28.97 -27.61 -4.98
C GLU A 632 -27.90 -26.62 -4.51
N ARG A 633 -26.68 -26.66 -5.07
CA ARG A 633 -25.61 -25.76 -4.67
C ARG A 633 -25.97 -24.29 -4.89
N ARG A 634 -25.46 -23.42 -4.03
CA ARG A 634 -25.57 -21.96 -4.19
C ARG A 634 -24.41 -21.40 -5.02
N PRO A 635 -24.65 -20.41 -5.88
CA PRO A 635 -23.55 -19.73 -6.55
C PRO A 635 -22.56 -19.12 -5.54
N VAL A 636 -21.26 -19.30 -5.76
CA VAL A 636 -20.23 -18.78 -4.87
C VAL A 636 -19.74 -17.42 -5.40
N ALA A 637 -20.52 -16.37 -5.17
CA ALA A 637 -20.15 -15.00 -5.54
C ALA A 637 -19.65 -14.18 -4.34
N ALA A 638 -19.38 -14.82 -3.21
CA ALA A 638 -19.09 -14.14 -1.95
C ALA A 638 -17.65 -13.60 -1.86
N ALA A 639 -17.50 -12.35 -1.48
CA ALA A 639 -16.20 -11.70 -1.24
C ALA A 639 -15.60 -12.07 0.14
N ASN A 640 -16.43 -12.50 1.06
CA ASN A 640 -16.07 -12.78 2.46
C ASN A 640 -15.86 -14.29 2.69
N SER A 641 -14.87 -14.64 3.51
CA SER A 641 -14.51 -16.04 3.80
C SER A 641 -15.65 -16.84 4.46
N ALA A 642 -16.41 -16.23 5.37
CA ALA A 642 -17.51 -16.92 6.05
C ALA A 642 -18.65 -17.22 5.10
N TYR A 643 -19.06 -16.27 4.26
CA TYR A 643 -20.07 -16.47 3.22
C TYR A 643 -19.62 -17.48 2.17
N ARG A 644 -18.34 -17.43 1.77
CA ARG A 644 -17.77 -18.38 0.81
C ARG A 644 -17.80 -19.81 1.36
N VAL A 645 -17.38 -20.03 2.62
CA VAL A 645 -17.45 -21.36 3.25
C VAL A 645 -18.90 -21.83 3.40
N ALA A 646 -19.82 -20.93 3.77
CA ALA A 646 -21.23 -21.28 3.88
C ALA A 646 -21.86 -21.66 2.51
N ALA A 647 -21.48 -20.95 1.44
CA ALA A 647 -21.91 -21.28 0.08
C ALA A 647 -21.33 -22.60 -0.43
N LEU A 648 -20.07 -22.89 -0.06
CA LEU A 648 -19.38 -24.13 -0.45
C LEU A 648 -19.78 -25.34 0.41
N HIS A 649 -20.42 -25.13 1.55
CA HIS A 649 -20.86 -26.22 2.42
C HIS A 649 -21.99 -27.02 1.76
N GLY A 650 -21.73 -28.33 1.50
CA GLY A 650 -22.66 -29.19 0.78
C GLY A 650 -22.72 -28.96 -0.73
N SER A 651 -21.76 -28.23 -1.32
CA SER A 651 -21.75 -27.95 -2.76
C SER A 651 -21.36 -29.10 -3.64
N TRP A 652 -20.80 -30.19 -3.11
CA TRP A 652 -20.42 -31.37 -3.89
C TRP A 652 -21.17 -32.60 -3.44
N LEU A 653 -21.46 -33.47 -4.41
CA LEU A 653 -21.93 -34.82 -4.15
C LEU A 653 -20.80 -35.63 -3.51
N PRO A 654 -21.04 -36.34 -2.40
CA PRO A 654 -20.02 -37.22 -1.83
C PRO A 654 -19.59 -38.26 -2.88
N PRO A 655 -18.28 -38.39 -3.20
CA PRO A 655 -17.83 -39.41 -4.13
C PRO A 655 -17.98 -40.81 -3.53
N ASP A 656 -18.13 -41.81 -4.38
CA ASP A 656 -18.22 -43.19 -3.94
C ASP A 656 -16.92 -43.59 -3.20
N PRO A 657 -17.02 -44.05 -1.93
CA PRO A 657 -15.86 -44.50 -1.17
C PRO A 657 -15.08 -45.64 -1.87
N ALA A 658 -15.73 -46.48 -2.68
CA ALA A 658 -15.05 -47.53 -3.44
C ALA A 658 -14.16 -46.92 -4.55
N VAL A 659 -14.63 -45.86 -5.20
CA VAL A 659 -13.86 -45.14 -6.22
C VAL A 659 -12.65 -44.45 -5.56
N ILE A 660 -12.86 -43.75 -4.46
CA ILE A 660 -11.77 -43.10 -3.73
C ILE A 660 -10.80 -44.13 -3.15
N GLY A 661 -11.31 -45.23 -2.59
CA GLY A 661 -10.49 -46.35 -2.09
C GLY A 661 -9.61 -46.99 -3.16
N SER A 662 -10.05 -46.99 -4.43
CA SER A 662 -9.25 -47.50 -5.56
C SER A 662 -7.97 -46.69 -5.81
N ALA A 663 -7.89 -45.48 -5.29
CA ALA A 663 -6.68 -44.62 -5.38
C ALA A 663 -5.46 -45.26 -4.70
N GLY A 664 -5.66 -46.01 -3.61
CA GLY A 664 -4.58 -46.68 -2.87
C GLY A 664 -3.58 -45.73 -2.21
N GLY A 665 -3.80 -44.41 -2.22
CA GLY A 665 -2.92 -43.37 -1.67
C GLY A 665 -3.49 -41.94 -1.80
N PRO A 666 -2.65 -40.89 -1.67
CA PRO A 666 -3.09 -39.52 -1.78
C PRO A 666 -3.70 -39.17 -3.15
N VAL A 667 -4.68 -38.28 -3.14
CA VAL A 667 -5.40 -37.81 -4.33
C VAL A 667 -4.93 -36.43 -4.73
N LEU A 668 -4.51 -36.25 -5.99
CA LEU A 668 -4.25 -34.93 -6.58
C LEU A 668 -5.60 -34.31 -6.97
N LEU A 669 -5.98 -33.20 -6.33
CA LEU A 669 -7.22 -32.51 -6.59
C LEU A 669 -6.95 -31.31 -7.53
N VAL A 670 -7.55 -31.32 -8.73
CA VAL A 670 -7.25 -30.35 -9.80
C VAL A 670 -8.37 -29.34 -9.96
N ASP A 671 -8.00 -28.04 -9.98
CA ASP A 671 -8.90 -26.89 -10.13
C ASP A 671 -8.36 -25.90 -11.17
N ASP A 672 -9.17 -24.95 -11.65
CA ASP A 672 -8.73 -23.90 -12.56
C ASP A 672 -8.03 -22.74 -11.82
N VAL A 673 -8.67 -22.20 -10.81
CA VAL A 673 -8.16 -21.01 -10.11
C VAL A 673 -8.40 -21.06 -8.61
N THR A 674 -7.40 -20.69 -7.85
CA THR A 674 -7.53 -20.50 -6.40
C THR A 674 -7.31 -19.03 -6.03
N ASP A 675 -8.18 -18.54 -5.15
CA ASP A 675 -8.07 -17.20 -4.56
C ASP A 675 -7.81 -17.33 -3.05
N THR A 676 -8.84 -17.60 -2.30
CA THR A 676 -8.74 -17.76 -0.86
C THR A 676 -8.41 -19.17 -0.40
N GLY A 677 -8.38 -20.15 -1.30
CA GLY A 677 -8.18 -21.57 -0.99
C GLY A 677 -9.37 -22.28 -0.36
N TRP A 678 -10.53 -21.61 -0.17
CA TRP A 678 -11.69 -22.24 0.46
C TRP A 678 -12.34 -23.32 -0.40
N THR A 679 -12.38 -23.16 -1.73
CA THR A 679 -12.89 -24.19 -2.66
C THR A 679 -12.10 -25.48 -2.49
N LEU A 680 -10.78 -25.40 -2.60
CA LEU A 680 -9.88 -26.54 -2.43
C LEU A 680 -9.95 -27.15 -1.01
N THR A 681 -10.09 -26.31 0.04
CA THR A 681 -10.24 -26.79 1.41
C THR A 681 -11.54 -27.56 1.61
N MET A 682 -12.67 -27.05 1.13
CA MET A 682 -13.97 -27.68 1.29
C MET A 682 -14.11 -28.94 0.44
N ALA A 683 -13.61 -28.94 -0.80
CA ALA A 683 -13.59 -30.11 -1.66
C ALA A 683 -12.69 -31.20 -1.11
N ALA A 684 -11.49 -30.86 -0.62
CA ALA A 684 -10.58 -31.81 -0.01
C ALA A 684 -11.21 -32.55 1.18
N ARG A 685 -12.00 -31.86 2.00
CA ARG A 685 -12.73 -32.48 3.12
C ARG A 685 -13.74 -33.54 2.64
N VAL A 686 -14.45 -33.23 1.56
CA VAL A 686 -15.42 -34.21 0.98
C VAL A 686 -14.69 -35.47 0.50
N VAL A 687 -13.54 -35.29 -0.15
CA VAL A 687 -12.72 -36.38 -0.67
C VAL A 687 -12.08 -37.19 0.49
N ARG A 688 -11.60 -36.52 1.53
CA ARG A 688 -11.08 -37.21 2.73
C ARG A 688 -12.17 -37.97 3.50
N ALA A 689 -13.36 -37.39 3.61
CA ALA A 689 -14.50 -38.06 4.23
C ALA A 689 -14.92 -39.33 3.48
N ALA A 690 -14.67 -39.41 2.17
CA ALA A 690 -14.87 -40.61 1.34
C ALA A 690 -13.71 -41.61 1.42
N GLY A 691 -12.67 -41.37 2.25
CA GLY A 691 -11.61 -42.33 2.56
C GLY A 691 -10.23 -42.03 1.96
N ALA A 692 -10.02 -40.88 1.29
CA ALA A 692 -8.68 -40.52 0.85
C ALA A 692 -7.76 -40.26 2.04
N PRO A 693 -6.56 -40.87 2.10
CA PRO A 693 -5.63 -40.64 3.22
C PRO A 693 -5.09 -39.23 3.26
N ASP A 694 -4.92 -38.59 2.09
CA ASP A 694 -4.52 -37.21 1.94
C ASP A 694 -5.01 -36.63 0.61
N VAL A 695 -5.10 -35.30 0.53
CA VAL A 695 -5.48 -34.57 -0.68
C VAL A 695 -4.46 -33.46 -0.94
N LEU A 696 -3.94 -33.44 -2.15
CA LEU A 696 -2.88 -32.56 -2.63
C LEU A 696 -3.50 -31.62 -3.67
N PRO A 697 -3.79 -30.37 -3.34
CA PRO A 697 -4.39 -29.42 -4.28
C PRO A 697 -3.43 -29.00 -5.38
N PHE A 698 -3.90 -28.98 -6.60
CA PHE A 698 -3.24 -28.35 -7.74
C PHE A 698 -4.24 -27.48 -8.48
N ALA A 699 -3.89 -26.22 -8.74
CA ALA A 699 -4.70 -25.38 -9.62
C ALA A 699 -3.83 -24.76 -10.73
N LEU A 700 -4.45 -24.31 -11.82
CA LEU A 700 -3.72 -23.65 -12.88
C LEU A 700 -3.15 -22.33 -12.39
N ALA A 701 -3.97 -21.53 -11.71
CA ALA A 701 -3.58 -20.19 -11.28
C ALA A 701 -3.99 -19.86 -9.85
N ALA A 702 -3.22 -18.96 -9.22
CA ALA A 702 -3.66 -18.20 -8.04
C ALA A 702 -3.96 -16.75 -8.45
N THR A 703 -4.98 -16.13 -7.83
CA THR A 703 -5.32 -14.72 -8.09
C THR A 703 -4.43 -13.76 -7.31
N SER A 704 -3.83 -14.20 -6.19
CA SER A 704 -3.00 -13.39 -5.30
C SER A 704 -1.74 -14.13 -4.84
#